data_a55e3e979150a7ce824d1907b791e250
#
_entry.id   a55e3e979150a7ce824d1907b791e250
#
_cell.length_a   1.000
_cell.length_b   1.000
_cell.length_c   1.000
_cell.angle_alpha   90.00
_cell.angle_beta   90.00
_cell.angle_gamma   90.00
#
_symmetry.space_group_name_H-M   'P 1'
#
loop_
_entity.id
_entity.type
_entity.pdbx_description
1 polymer ?
#
loop_
_entity_poly.entity_id
_entity_poly.type
_entity_poly.pdbx_seq_one_letter_code
_entity_poly.pdbx_strand_id
1 'polypeptide(L)'
;MKRIICGLLSALFLLCACTAPEHETTAYITETDTVTNSGAESTADAETAEPDDDVVYISADSYYNNGYTSNYIVALDKLGRSFDATLPRTDKEKQVGLFYFLLLGQHPEYPQSNKIFDVSKILQMENGMALMFDKKSQNSNIAPAGALYFWGEPLYGYYNMKDVWVIRRHLQLLTAAGVDFLCFDVTNAYTYDAVHTQIMKEICSLKEQGWEDVPEVVFYTHTKSTDTVKKLYSSLYSKELYKDAWYMYNGKPLIVAYTDVEADKKATNNASYKPTALSDEILEFFSFKDPVWPDEKKVNDNGMPWIDWKIPARVYGDVINVAVAAHPYPPMSSSLTKKVKNYGRGYSVATKKNVTEDAEKGTYFQSCWNNALAADTDIVFVTGWNEWIAAKYEINGEYALVDLCNDEFSRDAEMMKGGYEDNFYLQLCENIRRFKCTSTGDVRADSPKVSVPMTEDVSVWDGVKAVFRNVGVDNTARDHVGAGSSVRYKQAAARNNICEVRVTEDEQNLYFFIRSDSDIADREDGDDGWMNIFIGVAEIADKGWCGYEYVVNRSSSNGVASVGKLNADFTSSEAGQGSYVLSKNTLQVRVPKSALGISGSANVYFKVADGIEHPEDITDYYVSGRSLPMGRLSYRYLG
;
A
#
# COMPACT_ATOMS: atom_id res chain seq x y z
N MET A 1 23.25 -33.52 4.69
CA MET A 1 23.20 -32.24 5.42
C MET A 1 22.16 -31.27 4.86
N LYS A 2 22.13 -30.92 3.57
CA LYS A 2 21.10 -30.00 2.98
C LYS A 2 19.63 -30.44 3.11
N ARG A 3 19.35 -31.76 3.15
CA ARG A 3 17.97 -32.29 3.28
C ARG A 3 17.38 -32.22 4.69
N ILE A 4 18.22 -32.10 5.70
CA ILE A 4 17.78 -32.07 7.12
C ILE A 4 17.38 -30.64 7.52
N ILE A 5 17.96 -29.61 6.91
CA ILE A 5 17.71 -28.21 7.24
C ILE A 5 16.34 -27.74 6.72
N CYS A 6 15.93 -28.14 5.51
CA CYS A 6 14.59 -27.79 4.97
C CYS A 6 13.46 -28.48 5.75
N GLY A 7 13.66 -29.75 6.16
CA GLY A 7 12.67 -30.45 6.99
C GLY A 7 12.52 -29.87 8.40
N LEU A 8 13.58 -29.24 8.93
CA LEU A 8 13.58 -28.58 10.23
C LEU A 8 12.88 -27.20 10.18
N LEU A 9 12.91 -26.49 9.05
CA LEU A 9 12.19 -25.21 8.93
C LEU A 9 10.67 -25.38 8.96
N SER A 10 10.15 -26.37 8.25
CA SER A 10 8.72 -26.71 8.33
C SER A 10 8.35 -27.22 9.74
N ALA A 11 9.27 -27.89 10.44
CA ALA A 11 9.07 -28.37 11.80
C ALA A 11 9.15 -27.25 12.87
N LEU A 12 9.92 -26.17 12.62
CA LEU A 12 10.04 -25.06 13.58
C LEU A 12 8.78 -24.21 13.69
N PHE A 13 8.08 -24.00 12.58
CA PHE A 13 6.75 -23.36 12.61
C PHE A 13 5.71 -24.21 13.37
N LEU A 14 5.92 -25.52 13.50
CA LEU A 14 5.02 -26.46 14.14
C LEU A 14 5.32 -26.76 15.62
N LEU A 15 6.55 -26.54 16.09
CA LEU A 15 6.88 -26.76 17.50
C LEU A 15 6.22 -25.76 18.46
N CYS A 16 5.79 -24.59 17.96
CA CYS A 16 4.99 -23.65 18.73
C CYS A 16 3.50 -24.03 18.87
N ALA A 17 2.99 -24.94 18.04
CA ALA A 17 1.57 -25.34 18.06
C ALA A 17 1.24 -26.46 19.07
N CYS A 18 2.22 -27.04 19.80
CA CYS A 18 2.03 -28.28 20.54
C CYS A 18 2.04 -28.17 22.07
N THR A 19 2.01 -27.00 22.68
CA THR A 19 1.87 -26.87 24.13
C THR A 19 0.93 -25.74 24.51
N ALA A 20 -0.37 -25.91 24.24
CA ALA A 20 -1.40 -25.17 24.94
C ALA A 20 -1.89 -26.04 26.10
N PRO A 21 -1.92 -25.57 27.36
CA PRO A 21 -2.60 -26.25 28.41
C PRO A 21 -4.11 -26.17 28.16
N GLU A 22 -4.79 -27.28 28.36
CA GLU A 22 -6.25 -27.34 28.41
C GLU A 22 -6.73 -26.39 29.53
N HIS A 23 -7.35 -25.28 29.16
CA HIS A 23 -8.11 -24.47 30.08
C HIS A 23 -9.57 -24.87 30.00
N GLU A 24 -10.08 -25.35 31.12
CA GLU A 24 -11.49 -25.61 31.37
C GLU A 24 -12.34 -24.38 31.01
N THR A 25 -13.32 -24.61 30.17
CA THR A 25 -14.35 -23.65 29.80
C THR A 25 -15.28 -23.43 30.99
N THR A 26 -15.09 -22.34 31.70
CA THR A 26 -16.11 -21.82 32.61
C THR A 26 -17.17 -21.09 31.78
N ALA A 27 -18.36 -21.66 31.75
CA ALA A 27 -19.54 -21.07 31.13
C ALA A 27 -19.95 -19.80 31.89
N TYR A 28 -19.92 -18.63 31.19
CA TYR A 28 -20.60 -17.44 31.69
C TYR A 28 -22.05 -17.46 31.23
N ILE A 29 -22.94 -17.41 32.20
CA ILE A 29 -24.38 -17.26 32.05
C ILE A 29 -24.63 -15.83 31.58
N THR A 30 -25.27 -15.70 30.43
CA THR A 30 -25.80 -14.41 29.95
C THR A 30 -27.17 -14.18 30.59
N GLU A 31 -27.26 -13.23 31.50
CA GLU A 31 -28.56 -12.67 31.90
C GLU A 31 -29.11 -11.80 30.73
N THR A 32 -30.26 -12.19 30.25
CA THR A 32 -31.06 -11.42 29.31
C THR A 32 -31.95 -10.46 30.09
N ASP A 33 -31.60 -9.19 30.11
CA ASP A 33 -32.53 -8.15 30.56
C ASP A 33 -33.53 -7.86 29.45
N THR A 34 -34.76 -8.27 29.66
CA THR A 34 -35.94 -7.89 28.91
C THR A 34 -36.37 -6.48 29.31
N VAL A 35 -36.09 -5.50 28.46
CA VAL A 35 -36.69 -4.18 28.60
C VAL A 35 -38.06 -4.16 27.91
N THR A 36 -39.09 -4.03 28.69
CA THR A 36 -40.46 -3.83 28.26
C THR A 36 -40.62 -2.44 27.62
N ASN A 37 -41.12 -2.44 26.41
CA ASN A 37 -41.49 -1.28 25.63
C ASN A 37 -42.77 -0.67 26.18
N SER A 38 -42.73 0.54 26.75
CA SER A 38 -43.92 1.36 26.99
C SER A 38 -43.89 2.54 26.03
N GLY A 39 -44.86 2.58 25.12
CA GLY A 39 -45.01 3.59 24.09
C GLY A 39 -45.22 4.99 24.66
N ALA A 40 -44.61 5.94 23.99
CA ALA A 40 -45.08 7.32 23.90
C ALA A 40 -44.80 7.78 22.45
N GLU A 41 -45.88 7.93 21.70
CA GLU A 41 -45.86 8.64 20.41
C GLU A 41 -45.39 10.08 20.67
N SER A 42 -44.28 10.45 20.09
CA SER A 42 -43.91 11.84 19.85
C SER A 42 -43.68 11.99 18.35
N THR A 43 -44.66 12.49 17.67
CA THR A 43 -44.54 13.03 16.33
C THR A 43 -43.68 14.29 16.41
N ALA A 44 -42.38 14.11 16.14
CA ALA A 44 -41.52 15.19 15.70
C ALA A 44 -41.28 14.96 14.20
N ASP A 45 -41.80 15.84 13.39
CA ASP A 45 -41.47 15.95 11.98
C ASP A 45 -39.95 16.08 11.88
N ALA A 46 -39.31 15.03 11.36
CA ALA A 46 -37.96 15.14 10.85
C ALA A 46 -38.10 15.95 9.56
N GLU A 47 -37.85 17.25 9.63
CA GLU A 47 -37.43 18.00 8.45
C GLU A 47 -36.27 17.24 7.83
N THR A 48 -36.57 16.57 6.73
CA THR A 48 -35.52 16.13 5.80
C THR A 48 -34.88 17.42 5.31
N ALA A 49 -33.69 17.72 5.81
CA ALA A 49 -32.84 18.75 5.21
C ALA A 49 -32.74 18.40 3.73
N GLU A 50 -33.33 19.26 2.87
CA GLU A 50 -33.09 19.16 1.43
C GLU A 50 -31.57 19.20 1.22
N PRO A 51 -31.00 18.36 0.33
CA PRO A 51 -29.59 18.42 0.02
C PRO A 51 -29.28 19.86 -0.42
N ASP A 52 -28.20 20.40 0.14
CA ASP A 52 -27.72 21.75 -0.17
C ASP A 52 -27.44 21.80 -1.68
N ASP A 53 -28.33 22.41 -2.48
CA ASP A 53 -28.26 22.48 -3.95
C ASP A 53 -27.00 23.18 -4.47
N ASP A 54 -26.17 23.74 -3.57
CA ASP A 54 -24.96 24.47 -3.88
C ASP A 54 -23.68 23.61 -3.83
N VAL A 55 -23.77 22.32 -3.46
CA VAL A 55 -22.59 21.41 -3.50
C VAL A 55 -22.51 20.74 -4.86
N VAL A 56 -21.46 21.04 -5.61
CA VAL A 56 -21.21 20.41 -6.93
C VAL A 56 -20.81 18.95 -6.73
N TYR A 57 -21.78 18.05 -6.70
CA TYR A 57 -21.55 16.61 -6.77
C TYR A 57 -21.36 16.20 -8.23
N ILE A 58 -20.19 15.62 -8.51
CA ILE A 58 -19.94 15.02 -9.82
C ILE A 58 -20.34 13.55 -9.72
N SER A 59 -21.20 13.11 -10.64
CA SER A 59 -21.69 11.73 -10.64
C SER A 59 -20.54 10.72 -10.82
N ALA A 60 -20.68 9.54 -10.22
CA ALA A 60 -19.73 8.45 -10.35
C ALA A 60 -19.45 8.07 -11.82
N ASP A 61 -20.43 8.21 -12.70
CA ASP A 61 -20.33 7.89 -14.14
C ASP A 61 -19.30 8.76 -14.90
N SER A 62 -19.01 9.98 -14.43
CA SER A 62 -17.95 10.81 -15.01
C SER A 62 -16.54 10.37 -14.61
N TYR A 63 -16.43 9.47 -13.66
CA TYR A 63 -15.20 9.01 -13.02
C TYR A 63 -14.38 8.08 -13.90
N TYR A 64 -15.04 7.06 -14.44
CA TYR A 64 -14.39 5.92 -15.11
C TYR A 64 -14.14 6.16 -16.59
N ASN A 65 -14.91 7.00 -17.22
CA ASN A 65 -14.82 7.24 -18.66
C ASN A 65 -13.58 8.05 -19.09
N ASN A 66 -12.79 8.57 -18.15
CA ASN A 66 -11.72 9.51 -18.46
C ASN A 66 -10.29 8.98 -18.23
N GLY A 67 -10.08 7.81 -17.64
CA GLY A 67 -8.77 7.14 -17.56
C GLY A 67 -7.67 7.88 -16.79
N TYR A 68 -8.00 8.90 -16.01
CA TYR A 68 -7.03 9.81 -15.40
C TYR A 68 -6.45 9.38 -14.05
N THR A 69 -6.93 8.33 -13.41
CA THR A 69 -6.53 7.99 -12.05
C THR A 69 -5.11 7.45 -11.95
N SER A 70 -4.83 6.24 -12.38
CA SER A 70 -3.49 5.64 -12.26
C SER A 70 -2.59 5.91 -13.47
N ASN A 71 -3.17 6.13 -14.66
CA ASN A 71 -2.40 6.26 -15.90
C ASN A 71 -1.63 7.58 -16.02
N TYR A 72 -2.02 8.63 -15.27
CA TYR A 72 -1.38 9.94 -15.31
C TYR A 72 -0.54 10.25 -14.07
N ILE A 73 -0.24 9.23 -13.26
CA ILE A 73 0.68 9.37 -12.14
C ILE A 73 2.11 9.28 -12.65
N VAL A 74 2.93 10.23 -12.26
CA VAL A 74 4.37 10.27 -12.46
C VAL A 74 5.06 10.40 -11.10
N ALA A 75 6.32 10.04 -11.00
CA ALA A 75 7.09 10.25 -9.78
C ALA A 75 8.58 10.40 -10.05
N LEU A 76 9.25 11.04 -9.10
CA LEU A 76 10.70 11.10 -8.98
C LEU A 76 11.07 10.57 -7.60
N ASP A 77 11.87 9.50 -7.54
CA ASP A 77 12.35 8.98 -6.26
C ASP A 77 13.55 9.79 -5.73
N LYS A 78 13.96 9.50 -4.49
CA LYS A 78 15.11 10.18 -3.89
C LYS A 78 16.45 9.89 -4.56
N LEU A 79 16.54 8.89 -5.42
CA LEU A 79 17.71 8.55 -6.22
C LEU A 79 17.74 9.24 -7.57
N GLY A 80 16.75 10.10 -7.85
CA GLY A 80 16.62 10.82 -9.13
C GLY A 80 16.08 9.93 -10.26
N ARG A 81 15.51 8.74 -9.95
CA ARG A 81 14.86 7.90 -10.93
C ARG A 81 13.42 8.36 -11.11
N SER A 82 13.02 8.55 -12.35
CA SER A 82 11.66 8.98 -12.69
C SER A 82 10.91 7.88 -13.43
N PHE A 83 9.60 7.81 -13.23
CA PHE A 83 8.71 7.12 -14.12
C PHE A 83 7.64 8.07 -14.65
N ASP A 84 7.23 7.86 -15.89
CA ASP A 84 6.25 8.69 -16.60
C ASP A 84 4.93 7.94 -16.78
N ALA A 85 3.84 8.70 -16.82
CA ALA A 85 2.48 8.21 -16.99
C ALA A 85 2.08 7.90 -18.45
N THR A 86 3.00 8.03 -19.41
CA THR A 86 2.68 8.04 -20.84
C THR A 86 2.40 6.68 -21.46
N LEU A 87 2.50 5.60 -20.71
CA LEU A 87 2.23 4.26 -21.22
C LEU A 87 0.74 3.90 -21.03
N PRO A 88 -0.02 3.71 -22.12
CA PRO A 88 -1.40 3.26 -22.01
C PRO A 88 -1.47 1.84 -21.42
N ARG A 89 -2.59 1.52 -20.75
CA ARG A 89 -2.86 0.14 -20.31
C ARG A 89 -2.94 -0.80 -21.51
N THR A 90 -2.53 -2.04 -21.29
CA THR A 90 -2.70 -3.13 -22.27
C THR A 90 -4.15 -3.49 -22.46
N ASP A 91 -4.52 -3.97 -23.64
CA ASP A 91 -5.79 -4.65 -23.90
C ASP A 91 -5.84 -6.05 -23.29
N LYS A 92 -4.69 -6.58 -22.83
CA LYS A 92 -4.63 -7.86 -22.10
C LYS A 92 -5.01 -7.64 -20.64
N GLU A 93 -5.77 -8.56 -20.08
CA GLU A 93 -6.13 -8.59 -18.66
C GLU A 93 -4.93 -9.04 -17.81
N LYS A 94 -3.89 -8.22 -17.76
CA LYS A 94 -2.71 -8.42 -16.89
C LYS A 94 -3.06 -8.08 -15.45
N GLN A 95 -2.73 -8.98 -14.53
CA GLN A 95 -3.08 -8.85 -13.12
C GLN A 95 -1.83 -8.84 -12.25
N VAL A 96 -1.86 -8.06 -11.19
CA VAL A 96 -0.78 -8.01 -10.19
C VAL A 96 -1.37 -8.28 -8.81
N GLY A 97 -0.96 -9.40 -8.22
CA GLY A 97 -1.26 -9.73 -6.83
C GLY A 97 -0.11 -9.38 -5.91
N LEU A 98 -0.42 -9.08 -4.66
CA LEU A 98 0.55 -8.67 -3.66
C LEU A 98 0.34 -9.44 -2.35
N PHE A 99 1.40 -10.09 -1.84
CA PHE A 99 1.34 -10.79 -0.56
C PHE A 99 1.25 -9.79 0.58
N TYR A 100 0.20 -9.92 1.41
CA TYR A 100 -0.20 -8.92 2.40
C TYR A 100 -0.38 -9.57 3.77
N PHE A 101 0.34 -9.05 4.78
CA PHE A 101 0.37 -9.60 6.12
C PHE A 101 -0.67 -8.93 7.04
N LEU A 102 -1.37 -9.76 7.84
CA LEU A 102 -2.44 -9.35 8.76
C LEU A 102 -1.99 -9.32 10.22
N LEU A 103 -0.75 -9.71 10.50
CA LEU A 103 -0.31 -10.15 11.83
C LEU A 103 0.20 -9.04 12.77
N LEU A 104 0.52 -7.81 12.26
CA LEU A 104 1.13 -6.76 13.08
C LEU A 104 0.22 -6.35 14.25
N GLY A 105 0.70 -6.58 15.48
CA GLY A 105 -0.08 -6.35 16.71
C GLY A 105 -1.25 -7.30 16.92
N GLN A 106 -1.40 -8.35 16.11
CA GLN A 106 -2.53 -9.28 16.12
C GLN A 106 -2.11 -10.77 16.18
N HIS A 107 -0.81 -11.07 16.26
CA HIS A 107 -0.34 -12.46 16.26
C HIS A 107 -0.82 -13.21 17.51
N PRO A 108 -1.56 -14.32 17.38
CA PRO A 108 -2.20 -14.99 18.52
C PRO A 108 -1.22 -15.60 19.52
N GLU A 109 -0.06 -16.06 19.07
CA GLU A 109 0.97 -16.65 19.94
C GLU A 109 1.88 -15.60 20.59
N TYR A 110 1.87 -14.36 20.09
CA TYR A 110 2.65 -13.26 20.60
C TYR A 110 1.71 -12.12 20.99
N PRO A 111 1.10 -12.18 22.20
CA PRO A 111 0.19 -11.13 22.63
C PRO A 111 0.90 -9.77 22.59
N GLN A 112 0.13 -8.74 22.30
CA GLN A 112 0.66 -7.38 22.15
C GLN A 112 1.60 -7.02 23.31
N SER A 113 2.89 -6.89 22.99
CA SER A 113 3.92 -6.50 23.94
C SER A 113 3.74 -5.01 24.31
N ASN A 114 4.20 -4.64 25.51
CA ASN A 114 4.36 -3.23 25.84
C ASN A 114 5.62 -2.59 25.22
N LYS A 115 6.45 -3.37 24.53
CA LYS A 115 7.72 -2.93 23.91
C LYS A 115 7.74 -3.23 22.43
N ILE A 116 8.41 -2.35 21.69
CA ILE A 116 8.84 -2.57 20.31
C ILE A 116 10.31 -2.97 20.32
N PHE A 117 10.64 -4.05 19.64
CA PHE A 117 12.01 -4.44 19.35
C PHE A 117 12.27 -4.20 17.87
N ASP A 118 13.28 -3.38 17.57
CA ASP A 118 13.66 -3.00 16.21
C ASP A 118 15.10 -3.40 15.94
N VAL A 119 15.30 -4.29 14.98
CA VAL A 119 16.61 -4.84 14.63
C VAL A 119 17.54 -3.74 14.16
N SER A 120 17.08 -2.82 13.32
CA SER A 120 17.90 -1.74 12.77
C SER A 120 18.45 -0.84 13.89
N LYS A 121 17.62 -0.53 14.89
CA LYS A 121 18.00 0.28 16.06
C LYS A 121 18.93 -0.49 16.99
N ILE A 122 18.67 -1.79 17.22
CA ILE A 122 19.53 -2.62 18.08
C ILE A 122 20.90 -2.82 17.44
N LEU A 123 20.98 -3.03 16.12
CA LEU A 123 22.27 -3.22 15.43
C LEU A 123 23.15 -1.96 15.46
N GLN A 124 22.58 -0.78 15.63
CA GLN A 124 23.31 0.49 15.81
C GLN A 124 23.88 0.69 17.23
N MET A 125 23.40 -0.08 18.22
CA MET A 125 23.91 0.00 19.58
C MET A 125 25.34 -0.57 19.68
N GLU A 126 26.07 -0.16 20.71
CA GLU A 126 27.34 -0.80 21.06
C GLU A 126 27.12 -2.31 21.26
N ASN A 127 27.91 -3.12 20.57
CA ASN A 127 27.78 -4.59 20.53
C ASN A 127 26.40 -5.09 20.02
N GLY A 128 25.69 -4.35 19.16
CA GLY A 128 24.37 -4.67 18.66
C GLY A 128 24.24 -6.08 18.06
N MET A 129 25.24 -6.53 17.28
CA MET A 129 25.31 -7.91 16.76
C MET A 129 25.31 -8.96 17.89
N ALA A 130 26.10 -8.74 18.94
CA ALA A 130 26.15 -9.65 20.08
C ALA A 130 24.84 -9.61 20.89
N LEU A 131 24.23 -8.43 21.05
CA LEU A 131 22.91 -8.28 21.69
C LEU A 131 21.84 -9.07 20.94
N MET A 132 21.85 -9.03 19.62
CA MET A 132 20.87 -9.75 18.79
C MET A 132 21.08 -11.25 18.76
N PHE A 133 22.31 -11.75 18.59
CA PHE A 133 22.55 -13.13 18.18
C PHE A 133 23.34 -14.00 19.15
N ASP A 134 24.08 -13.42 20.12
CA ASP A 134 24.83 -14.20 21.08
C ASP A 134 23.95 -14.85 22.13
N LYS A 135 24.21 -16.13 22.44
CA LYS A 135 23.43 -16.91 23.42
C LYS A 135 23.35 -16.25 24.82
N LYS A 136 24.41 -15.55 25.22
CA LYS A 136 24.49 -14.88 26.54
C LYS A 136 23.54 -13.66 26.63
N SER A 137 23.16 -13.08 25.52
CA SER A 137 22.35 -11.85 25.46
C SER A 137 20.84 -12.10 25.42
N GLN A 138 20.41 -13.36 25.27
CA GLN A 138 19.00 -13.67 24.98
C GLN A 138 18.02 -13.47 26.15
N ASN A 139 18.53 -13.34 27.36
CA ASN A 139 17.73 -12.99 28.54
C ASN A 139 17.72 -11.49 28.82
N SER A 140 18.28 -10.67 27.92
CA SER A 140 18.28 -9.22 28.07
C SER A 140 16.91 -8.61 27.79
N ASN A 141 16.65 -7.45 28.42
CA ASN A 141 15.45 -6.65 28.13
C ASN A 141 15.54 -5.88 26.79
N ILE A 142 16.70 -5.93 26.12
CA ILE A 142 16.97 -5.19 24.87
C ILE A 142 16.65 -6.07 23.66
N ALA A 143 17.11 -7.34 23.69
CA ALA A 143 16.91 -8.26 22.58
C ALA A 143 16.59 -9.70 23.07
N PRO A 144 15.44 -9.92 23.74
CA PRO A 144 15.08 -11.22 24.29
C PRO A 144 14.78 -12.25 23.18
N ALA A 145 15.06 -13.52 23.44
CA ALA A 145 14.57 -14.62 22.61
C ALA A 145 13.04 -14.76 22.74
N GLY A 146 12.39 -15.33 21.73
CA GLY A 146 10.94 -15.56 21.73
C GLY A 146 10.10 -14.31 21.62
N ALA A 147 10.67 -13.18 21.21
CA ALA A 147 9.91 -11.95 20.92
C ALA A 147 9.83 -11.71 19.40
N LEU A 148 8.86 -10.89 19.01
CA LEU A 148 8.75 -10.36 17.65
C LEU A 148 9.63 -9.12 17.49
N TYR A 149 10.30 -9.05 16.36
CA TYR A 149 11.22 -7.96 16.00
C TYR A 149 10.78 -7.32 14.70
N PHE A 150 10.66 -6.00 14.71
CA PHE A 150 10.62 -5.21 13.47
C PHE A 150 12.03 -5.17 12.87
N TRP A 151 12.15 -5.30 11.56
CA TRP A 151 13.43 -5.13 10.88
C TRP A 151 13.78 -3.65 10.66
N GLY A 152 12.79 -2.75 10.67
CA GLY A 152 12.88 -1.30 10.56
C GLY A 152 11.57 -0.64 10.97
N GLU A 153 11.50 0.68 10.92
CA GLU A 153 10.30 1.43 11.24
C GLU A 153 9.49 1.72 9.96
N PRO A 154 8.23 1.23 9.84
CA PRO A 154 7.34 1.63 8.74
C PRO A 154 7.13 3.14 8.71
N LEU A 155 6.83 3.72 7.56
CA LEU A 155 6.54 5.16 7.46
C LEU A 155 5.38 5.57 8.37
N TYR A 156 4.38 4.73 8.49
CA TYR A 156 3.23 4.93 9.38
C TYR A 156 3.48 4.52 10.84
N GLY A 157 4.76 4.33 11.22
CA GLY A 157 5.17 3.85 12.54
C GLY A 157 4.93 2.36 12.74
N TYR A 158 5.22 1.84 13.92
CA TYR A 158 4.97 0.44 14.27
C TYR A 158 3.46 0.21 14.49
N TYR A 159 2.68 0.26 13.42
CA TYR A 159 1.24 0.25 13.44
C TYR A 159 0.67 -1.13 13.80
N ASN A 160 -0.61 -1.13 14.15
CA ASN A 160 -1.42 -2.32 14.37
C ASN A 160 -2.33 -2.53 13.15
N MET A 161 -2.50 -3.77 12.69
CA MET A 161 -3.36 -4.06 11.54
C MET A 161 -4.86 -3.78 11.76
N LYS A 162 -5.27 -3.41 12.98
CA LYS A 162 -6.62 -2.87 13.24
C LYS A 162 -6.71 -1.35 13.07
N ASP A 163 -5.61 -0.68 12.79
CA ASP A 163 -5.60 0.75 12.55
C ASP A 163 -6.21 1.06 11.17
N VAL A 164 -7.47 1.45 11.18
CA VAL A 164 -8.26 1.73 9.97
C VAL A 164 -7.64 2.83 9.13
N TRP A 165 -7.02 3.83 9.78
CA TRP A 165 -6.31 4.90 9.09
C TRP A 165 -5.17 4.35 8.20
N VAL A 166 -4.39 3.39 8.71
CA VAL A 166 -3.32 2.72 7.95
C VAL A 166 -3.91 1.85 6.83
N ILE A 167 -4.96 1.07 7.12
CA ILE A 167 -5.65 0.26 6.11
C ILE A 167 -6.07 1.12 4.91
N ARG A 168 -6.71 2.27 5.16
CA ARG A 168 -7.13 3.21 4.11
C ARG A 168 -5.95 3.74 3.30
N ARG A 169 -4.84 4.11 3.97
CA ARG A 169 -3.62 4.56 3.28
C ARG A 169 -3.04 3.46 2.39
N HIS A 170 -2.99 2.21 2.86
CA HIS A 170 -2.56 1.08 2.04
C HIS A 170 -3.45 0.90 0.80
N LEU A 171 -4.77 0.89 0.97
CA LEU A 171 -5.70 0.78 -0.15
C LEU A 171 -5.54 1.93 -1.16
N GLN A 172 -5.40 3.17 -0.68
CA GLN A 172 -5.15 4.34 -1.54
C GLN A 172 -3.86 4.18 -2.36
N LEU A 173 -2.77 3.79 -1.72
CA LEU A 173 -1.46 3.62 -2.37
C LEU A 173 -1.46 2.44 -3.35
N LEU A 174 -2.05 1.32 -2.97
CA LEU A 174 -2.05 0.11 -3.80
C LEU A 174 -3.01 0.23 -5.00
N THR A 175 -4.13 0.97 -4.84
CA THR A 175 -4.97 1.38 -5.98
C THR A 175 -4.19 2.29 -6.94
N ALA A 176 -3.48 3.30 -6.43
CA ALA A 176 -2.65 4.19 -7.25
C ALA A 176 -1.52 3.45 -7.97
N ALA A 177 -0.95 2.42 -7.35
CA ALA A 177 0.06 1.55 -7.95
C ALA A 177 -0.52 0.62 -9.04
N GLY A 178 -1.83 0.35 -9.03
CA GLY A 178 -2.49 -0.56 -9.96
C GLY A 178 -2.39 -2.03 -9.54
N VAL A 179 -2.36 -2.33 -8.24
CA VAL A 179 -2.47 -3.68 -7.68
C VAL A 179 -3.91 -4.17 -7.82
N ASP A 180 -4.13 -5.40 -8.29
CA ASP A 180 -5.46 -5.96 -8.52
C ASP A 180 -5.98 -6.76 -7.33
N PHE A 181 -5.11 -7.47 -6.62
CA PHE A 181 -5.53 -8.21 -5.42
C PHE A 181 -4.50 -8.26 -4.32
N LEU A 182 -4.99 -8.24 -3.09
CA LEU A 182 -4.25 -8.49 -1.86
C LEU A 182 -4.37 -9.96 -1.49
N CYS A 183 -3.25 -10.66 -1.47
CA CYS A 183 -3.22 -12.05 -1.07
C CYS A 183 -2.88 -12.13 0.41
N PHE A 184 -3.89 -12.36 1.24
CA PHE A 184 -3.77 -12.37 2.69
C PHE A 184 -3.02 -13.60 3.19
N ASP A 185 -1.96 -13.38 3.97
CA ASP A 185 -1.22 -14.45 4.63
C ASP A 185 -2.07 -15.09 5.74
N VAL A 186 -2.55 -16.30 5.46
CA VAL A 186 -3.16 -17.20 6.43
C VAL A 186 -2.48 -18.58 6.40
N THR A 187 -1.20 -18.59 6.00
CA THR A 187 -0.38 -19.80 5.82
C THR A 187 -0.20 -20.60 7.11
N ASN A 188 -0.31 -19.96 8.27
CA ASN A 188 -0.18 -20.55 9.60
C ASN A 188 -1.54 -20.95 10.22
N ALA A 189 -2.61 -21.02 9.41
CA ALA A 189 -3.97 -21.33 9.84
C ALA A 189 -4.61 -20.27 10.78
N TYR A 190 -4.02 -19.10 10.92
CA TYR A 190 -4.61 -17.94 11.58
C TYR A 190 -5.26 -17.04 10.54
N THR A 191 -6.57 -16.84 10.62
CA THR A 191 -7.33 -16.07 9.63
C THR A 191 -7.44 -14.58 9.97
N TYR A 192 -7.10 -14.18 11.19
CA TYR A 192 -7.15 -12.78 11.65
C TYR A 192 -8.51 -12.11 11.37
N ASP A 193 -9.60 -12.76 11.80
CA ASP A 193 -10.97 -12.46 11.39
C ASP A 193 -11.36 -10.98 11.53
N ALA A 194 -10.93 -10.32 12.62
CA ALA A 194 -11.21 -8.90 12.83
C ALA A 194 -10.44 -7.97 11.86
N VAL A 195 -9.25 -8.40 11.38
CA VAL A 195 -8.42 -7.60 10.48
C VAL A 195 -8.93 -7.75 9.04
N HIS A 196 -9.05 -8.99 8.53
CA HIS A 196 -9.50 -9.18 7.16
C HIS A 196 -10.92 -8.62 6.95
N THR A 197 -11.82 -8.78 7.93
CA THR A 197 -13.16 -8.19 7.88
C THR A 197 -13.11 -6.67 7.76
N GLN A 198 -12.22 -6.00 8.51
CA GLN A 198 -12.11 -4.54 8.42
C GLN A 198 -11.56 -4.10 7.06
N ILE A 199 -10.54 -4.79 6.52
CA ILE A 199 -10.00 -4.46 5.20
C ILE A 199 -11.07 -4.63 4.12
N MET A 200 -11.81 -5.75 4.14
CA MET A 200 -12.88 -6.00 3.17
C MET A 200 -14.01 -4.97 3.26
N LYS A 201 -14.35 -4.48 4.46
CA LYS A 201 -15.30 -3.37 4.63
C LYS A 201 -14.82 -2.08 3.95
N GLU A 202 -13.54 -1.74 4.14
CA GLU A 202 -12.98 -0.53 3.52
C GLU A 202 -12.95 -0.66 1.98
N ILE A 203 -12.65 -1.85 1.46
CA ILE A 203 -12.71 -2.13 0.00
C ILE A 203 -14.15 -1.93 -0.51
N CYS A 204 -15.15 -2.54 0.14
CA CYS A 204 -16.55 -2.35 -0.26
C CYS A 204 -16.97 -0.88 -0.20
N SER A 205 -16.58 -0.16 0.85
CA SER A 205 -16.87 1.28 0.97
C SER A 205 -16.24 2.10 -0.15
N LEU A 206 -15.01 1.78 -0.59
CA LEU A 206 -14.37 2.44 -1.72
C LEU A 206 -15.09 2.12 -3.04
N LYS A 207 -15.54 0.88 -3.23
CA LYS A 207 -16.33 0.50 -4.41
C LYS A 207 -17.70 1.20 -4.45
N GLU A 208 -18.37 1.35 -3.30
CA GLU A 208 -19.59 2.16 -3.17
C GLU A 208 -19.36 3.63 -3.54
N GLN A 209 -18.17 4.17 -3.33
CA GLN A 209 -17.74 5.50 -3.76
C GLN A 209 -17.36 5.54 -5.25
N GLY A 210 -17.46 4.44 -5.97
CA GLY A 210 -17.16 4.33 -7.39
C GLY A 210 -15.69 3.98 -7.73
N TRP A 211 -14.92 3.45 -6.81
CA TRP A 211 -13.52 3.00 -7.07
C TRP A 211 -13.48 1.51 -7.44
N GLU A 212 -13.65 1.21 -8.74
CA GLU A 212 -13.64 -0.17 -9.24
C GLU A 212 -12.24 -0.82 -9.17
N ASP A 213 -11.17 -0.03 -9.35
CA ASP A 213 -9.78 -0.49 -9.40
C ASP A 213 -9.15 -0.73 -8.00
N VAL A 214 -9.93 -0.67 -6.91
CA VAL A 214 -9.40 -0.97 -5.58
C VAL A 214 -9.04 -2.46 -5.49
N PRO A 215 -7.87 -2.82 -4.90
CA PRO A 215 -7.47 -4.22 -4.81
C PRO A 215 -8.51 -5.08 -4.10
N GLU A 216 -8.81 -6.24 -4.67
CA GLU A 216 -9.69 -7.27 -4.10
C GLU A 216 -8.89 -8.28 -3.26
N VAL A 217 -9.55 -9.27 -2.66
CA VAL A 217 -8.95 -10.15 -1.65
C VAL A 217 -8.88 -11.59 -2.10
N VAL A 218 -7.71 -12.20 -1.89
CA VAL A 218 -7.44 -13.64 -1.99
C VAL A 218 -6.89 -14.12 -0.65
N PHE A 219 -7.23 -15.32 -0.19
CA PHE A 219 -6.60 -15.94 0.97
C PHE A 219 -5.57 -16.97 0.52
N TYR A 220 -4.36 -16.90 1.09
CA TYR A 220 -3.29 -17.84 0.85
C TYR A 220 -3.10 -18.76 2.06
N THR A 221 -3.49 -20.03 1.93
CA THR A 221 -3.38 -21.04 2.97
C THR A 221 -2.17 -21.96 2.73
N HIS A 222 -1.67 -22.62 3.78
CA HIS A 222 -0.64 -23.65 3.65
C HIS A 222 -0.78 -24.71 4.76
N THR A 223 -0.42 -24.39 6.01
CA THR A 223 -0.61 -25.28 7.17
C THR A 223 -2.10 -25.41 7.48
N LYS A 224 -2.59 -26.66 7.65
CA LYS A 224 -4.02 -26.96 7.89
C LYS A 224 -4.93 -26.31 6.84
N SER A 225 -4.52 -26.37 5.60
CA SER A 225 -5.13 -25.65 4.48
C SER A 225 -6.61 -26.00 4.33
N THR A 226 -6.99 -27.29 4.31
CA THR A 226 -8.39 -27.71 4.15
C THR A 226 -9.27 -27.24 5.31
N ASP A 227 -8.78 -27.23 6.56
CA ASP A 227 -9.52 -26.72 7.72
C ASP A 227 -9.69 -25.19 7.64
N THR A 228 -8.65 -24.48 7.19
CA THR A 228 -8.69 -23.02 6.99
C THR A 228 -9.69 -22.65 5.91
N VAL A 229 -9.72 -23.37 4.78
CA VAL A 229 -10.72 -23.17 3.72
C VAL A 229 -12.14 -23.36 4.25
N LYS A 230 -12.41 -24.45 4.98
CA LYS A 230 -13.73 -24.70 5.59
C LYS A 230 -14.16 -23.61 6.55
N LYS A 231 -13.20 -23.12 7.37
CA LYS A 231 -13.46 -22.00 8.28
C LYS A 231 -13.85 -20.74 7.50
N LEU A 232 -13.05 -20.34 6.50
CA LEU A 232 -13.31 -19.16 5.67
C LEU A 232 -14.64 -19.31 4.91
N TYR A 233 -14.91 -20.48 4.33
CA TYR A 233 -16.16 -20.74 3.65
C TYR A 233 -17.36 -20.54 4.58
N SER A 234 -17.37 -21.21 5.74
CA SER A 234 -18.50 -21.15 6.68
C SER A 234 -18.68 -19.80 7.39
N SER A 235 -17.59 -19.05 7.62
CA SER A 235 -17.65 -17.78 8.35
C SER A 235 -17.85 -16.55 7.45
N LEU A 236 -17.42 -16.61 6.20
CA LEU A 236 -17.37 -15.47 5.29
C LEU A 236 -18.14 -15.74 3.99
N TYR A 237 -17.68 -16.70 3.17
CA TYR A 237 -18.12 -16.87 1.79
C TYR A 237 -19.55 -17.42 1.67
N SER A 238 -19.92 -18.46 2.43
CA SER A 238 -21.29 -19.00 2.41
C SER A 238 -22.35 -18.03 2.92
N LYS A 239 -21.93 -16.97 3.60
CA LYS A 239 -22.78 -15.88 4.08
C LYS A 239 -22.78 -14.66 3.16
N GLU A 240 -22.08 -14.75 2.03
CA GLU A 240 -21.91 -13.67 1.05
C GLU A 240 -21.42 -12.33 1.67
N LEU A 241 -20.61 -12.38 2.75
CA LEU A 241 -20.13 -11.19 3.42
C LEU A 241 -19.04 -10.50 2.58
N TYR A 242 -19.19 -9.19 2.36
CA TYR A 242 -18.23 -8.36 1.62
C TYR A 242 -17.92 -8.90 0.22
N LYS A 243 -18.92 -9.34 -0.50
CA LYS A 243 -18.80 -10.01 -1.81
C LYS A 243 -18.04 -9.17 -2.83
N ASP A 244 -18.23 -7.86 -2.81
CA ASP A 244 -17.56 -6.94 -3.72
C ASP A 244 -16.05 -6.82 -3.48
N ALA A 245 -15.55 -7.34 -2.36
CA ALA A 245 -14.12 -7.43 -2.07
C ALA A 245 -13.48 -8.77 -2.48
N TRP A 246 -14.23 -9.72 -3.08
CA TRP A 246 -13.67 -11.02 -3.46
C TRP A 246 -13.02 -10.95 -4.84
N TYR A 247 -11.75 -11.28 -4.93
CA TYR A 247 -11.09 -11.37 -6.23
C TYR A 247 -11.60 -12.58 -7.01
N MET A 248 -12.14 -12.31 -8.20
CA MET A 248 -12.74 -13.32 -9.07
C MET A 248 -11.74 -13.80 -10.11
N TYR A 249 -11.52 -15.09 -10.15
CA TYR A 249 -10.67 -15.76 -11.13
C TYR A 249 -11.47 -16.88 -11.83
N ASN A 250 -11.53 -16.83 -13.15
CA ASN A 250 -12.36 -17.76 -13.94
C ASN A 250 -13.84 -17.80 -13.49
N GLY A 251 -14.39 -16.65 -13.08
CA GLY A 251 -15.79 -16.48 -12.68
C GLY A 251 -16.14 -16.98 -11.28
N LYS A 252 -15.14 -17.36 -10.46
CA LYS A 252 -15.32 -17.81 -9.07
C LYS A 252 -14.33 -17.11 -8.15
N PRO A 253 -14.63 -16.95 -6.84
CA PRO A 253 -13.66 -16.41 -5.88
C PRO A 253 -12.37 -17.25 -5.89
N LEU A 254 -11.20 -16.60 -5.98
CA LEU A 254 -9.91 -17.26 -5.91
C LEU A 254 -9.52 -17.55 -4.46
N ILE A 255 -9.04 -18.77 -4.22
CA ILE A 255 -8.35 -19.15 -2.99
C ILE A 255 -7.09 -19.97 -3.31
N VAL A 256 -5.99 -19.69 -2.60
CA VAL A 256 -4.76 -20.47 -2.70
C VAL A 256 -4.76 -21.53 -1.61
N ALA A 257 -4.98 -22.79 -1.98
CA ALA A 257 -5.18 -23.86 -1.01
C ALA A 257 -4.91 -25.26 -1.59
N TYR A 258 -4.52 -26.19 -0.73
CA TYR A 258 -4.49 -27.59 -1.09
C TYR A 258 -5.92 -28.16 -1.12
N THR A 259 -6.27 -28.77 -2.25
CA THR A 259 -7.51 -29.58 -2.39
C THR A 259 -7.26 -31.06 -2.07
N ASP A 260 -6.00 -31.50 -2.17
CA ASP A 260 -5.57 -32.87 -1.85
C ASP A 260 -5.22 -33.00 -0.37
N VAL A 261 -5.84 -33.97 0.32
CA VAL A 261 -5.69 -34.22 1.76
C VAL A 261 -4.26 -34.64 2.13
N GLU A 262 -3.60 -35.42 1.29
CA GLU A 262 -2.22 -35.86 1.56
C GLU A 262 -1.22 -34.74 1.34
N ALA A 263 -1.47 -33.85 0.39
CA ALA A 263 -0.67 -32.63 0.21
C ALA A 263 -0.79 -31.70 1.42
N ASP A 264 -2.00 -31.43 1.92
CA ASP A 264 -2.25 -30.63 3.14
C ASP A 264 -1.59 -31.24 4.37
N LYS A 265 -1.73 -32.57 4.57
CA LYS A 265 -1.09 -33.27 5.68
C LYS A 265 0.43 -33.19 5.61
N LYS A 266 1.00 -33.32 4.42
CA LYS A 266 2.44 -33.19 4.20
C LYS A 266 2.93 -31.77 4.49
N ALA A 267 2.21 -30.76 3.99
CA ALA A 267 2.52 -29.34 4.20
C ALA A 267 2.42 -28.98 5.69
N THR A 268 1.39 -29.48 6.37
CA THR A 268 1.20 -29.26 7.81
C THR A 268 2.28 -29.92 8.66
N ASN A 269 2.89 -31.01 8.20
CA ASN A 269 4.00 -31.74 8.84
C ASN A 269 3.76 -32.04 10.34
N ASN A 270 2.52 -32.29 10.73
CA ASN A 270 2.13 -32.65 12.09
C ASN A 270 1.48 -34.05 12.09
N ALA A 271 2.12 -35.01 12.74
CA ALA A 271 1.65 -36.41 12.77
C ALA A 271 0.26 -36.59 13.39
N SER A 272 -0.16 -35.70 14.29
CA SER A 272 -1.49 -35.73 14.91
C SER A 272 -2.58 -35.06 14.05
N TYR A 273 -2.21 -34.29 13.03
CA TYR A 273 -3.15 -33.63 12.15
C TYR A 273 -3.82 -34.65 11.21
N LYS A 274 -5.14 -34.60 11.17
CA LYS A 274 -5.97 -35.50 10.34
C LYS A 274 -6.90 -34.66 9.49
N PRO A 275 -6.41 -34.15 8.34
CA PRO A 275 -7.24 -33.38 7.44
C PRO A 275 -8.41 -34.23 6.90
N THR A 276 -9.49 -33.56 6.61
CA THR A 276 -10.64 -34.15 5.90
C THR A 276 -10.83 -33.45 4.57
N ALA A 277 -11.33 -34.17 3.56
CA ALA A 277 -11.57 -33.59 2.23
C ALA A 277 -12.51 -32.37 2.31
N LEU A 278 -12.38 -31.47 1.36
CA LEU A 278 -13.35 -30.43 1.10
C LEU A 278 -14.62 -31.05 0.52
N SER A 279 -15.78 -30.48 0.82
CA SER A 279 -17.05 -30.91 0.21
C SER A 279 -17.11 -30.50 -1.26
N ASP A 280 -17.93 -31.19 -2.05
CA ASP A 280 -18.17 -30.85 -3.46
C ASP A 280 -18.66 -29.39 -3.58
N GLU A 281 -19.52 -28.94 -2.67
CA GLU A 281 -20.00 -27.55 -2.58
C GLU A 281 -18.84 -26.55 -2.50
N ILE A 282 -17.84 -26.78 -1.66
CA ILE A 282 -16.67 -25.90 -1.51
C ILE A 282 -15.79 -25.98 -2.77
N LEU A 283 -15.59 -27.18 -3.32
CA LEU A 283 -14.79 -27.36 -4.54
C LEU A 283 -15.43 -26.69 -5.76
N GLU A 284 -16.75 -26.68 -5.85
CA GLU A 284 -17.48 -26.00 -6.91
C GLU A 284 -17.56 -24.48 -6.72
N PHE A 285 -17.49 -24.00 -5.48
CA PHE A 285 -17.62 -22.59 -5.15
C PHE A 285 -16.38 -21.77 -5.54
N PHE A 286 -15.19 -22.27 -5.23
CA PHE A 286 -13.94 -21.55 -5.46
C PHE A 286 -13.26 -21.91 -6.79
N SER A 287 -12.45 -20.96 -7.30
CA SER A 287 -11.30 -21.25 -8.12
C SER A 287 -10.09 -21.48 -7.23
N PHE A 288 -9.35 -22.58 -7.45
CA PHE A 288 -8.20 -22.94 -6.65
C PHE A 288 -6.90 -22.74 -7.40
N LYS A 289 -5.90 -22.18 -6.72
CA LYS A 289 -4.48 -22.32 -7.06
C LYS A 289 -3.76 -23.05 -5.93
N ASP A 290 -2.75 -23.85 -6.31
CA ASP A 290 -1.99 -24.62 -5.34
C ASP A 290 -0.92 -23.73 -4.67
N PRO A 291 -0.80 -23.73 -3.33
CA PRO A 291 0.29 -23.03 -2.67
C PRO A 291 1.62 -23.71 -3.02
N VAL A 292 2.60 -22.91 -3.48
CA VAL A 292 3.92 -23.40 -3.85
C VAL A 292 4.98 -22.84 -2.91
N TRP A 293 5.70 -23.74 -2.24
CA TRP A 293 6.80 -23.39 -1.36
C TRP A 293 8.13 -23.36 -2.13
N PRO A 294 9.10 -22.51 -1.75
CA PRO A 294 10.29 -22.22 -2.57
C PRO A 294 11.28 -23.40 -2.73
N ASP A 295 11.20 -24.44 -1.88
CA ASP A 295 11.99 -25.66 -1.95
C ASP A 295 11.42 -26.70 -2.92
N GLU A 296 10.23 -26.47 -3.47
CA GLU A 296 9.62 -27.36 -4.45
C GLU A 296 10.43 -27.41 -5.76
N LYS A 297 10.71 -28.64 -6.19
CA LYS A 297 11.59 -28.87 -7.34
C LYS A 297 10.88 -28.79 -8.68
N LYS A 298 9.61 -29.16 -8.71
CA LYS A 298 8.81 -29.21 -9.93
C LYS A 298 7.94 -27.97 -10.03
N VAL A 299 7.80 -27.45 -11.23
CA VAL A 299 6.80 -26.46 -11.56
C VAL A 299 5.45 -27.15 -11.58
N ASN A 300 4.46 -26.49 -11.00
CA ASN A 300 3.05 -26.87 -11.05
C ASN A 300 2.32 -25.77 -11.84
N ASP A 301 1.68 -26.14 -12.95
CA ASP A 301 0.99 -25.19 -13.83
C ASP A 301 -0.21 -24.49 -13.15
N ASN A 302 -0.74 -25.06 -12.07
CA ASN A 302 -1.77 -24.45 -11.23
C ASN A 302 -1.19 -23.72 -9.99
N GLY A 303 0.14 -23.58 -9.91
CA GLY A 303 0.81 -23.07 -8.73
C GLY A 303 0.69 -21.56 -8.55
N MET A 304 0.58 -21.12 -7.30
CA MET A 304 0.81 -19.74 -6.86
C MET A 304 2.03 -19.73 -5.92
N PRO A 305 3.22 -19.37 -6.42
CA PRO A 305 4.42 -19.39 -5.56
C PRO A 305 4.39 -18.25 -4.56
N TRP A 306 4.47 -18.58 -3.26
CA TRP A 306 4.70 -17.57 -2.22
C TRP A 306 5.95 -16.76 -2.53
N ILE A 307 7.07 -17.43 -2.77
CA ILE A 307 8.32 -16.86 -3.27
C ILE A 307 9.08 -17.92 -4.07
N ASP A 308 9.72 -17.55 -5.18
CA ASP A 308 10.60 -18.46 -5.90
C ASP A 308 12.08 -18.08 -5.69
N TRP A 309 12.88 -19.00 -5.15
CA TRP A 309 14.30 -18.81 -4.93
C TRP A 309 15.17 -19.03 -6.16
N LYS A 310 14.58 -19.35 -7.29
CA LYS A 310 15.31 -19.52 -8.56
C LYS A 310 15.60 -18.17 -9.21
N ILE A 311 16.74 -18.10 -9.88
CA ILE A 311 17.13 -16.98 -10.72
C ILE A 311 17.51 -17.55 -12.11
N PRO A 312 16.76 -17.19 -13.16
CA PRO A 312 15.49 -16.44 -13.15
C PRO A 312 14.36 -17.19 -12.41
N ALA A 313 13.36 -16.48 -11.93
CA ALA A 313 12.16 -17.08 -11.34
C ALA A 313 11.41 -17.89 -12.41
N ARG A 314 10.80 -18.99 -11.95
CA ARG A 314 10.06 -19.92 -12.81
C ARG A 314 8.64 -19.41 -13.07
N VAL A 315 8.09 -19.80 -14.21
CA VAL A 315 6.68 -19.59 -14.54
C VAL A 315 5.85 -20.79 -14.07
N TYR A 316 4.72 -20.53 -13.44
CA TYR A 316 3.75 -21.51 -12.91
C TYR A 316 2.42 -21.33 -13.63
N GLY A 317 2.30 -21.91 -14.83
CA GLY A 317 1.17 -21.68 -15.71
C GLY A 317 1.08 -20.22 -16.14
N ASP A 318 0.13 -19.50 -15.57
CA ASP A 318 -0.12 -18.08 -15.83
C ASP A 318 0.54 -17.12 -14.81
N VAL A 319 1.26 -17.64 -13.80
CA VAL A 319 1.82 -16.87 -12.69
C VAL A 319 3.34 -16.87 -12.69
N ILE A 320 3.94 -15.71 -12.42
CA ILE A 320 5.34 -15.56 -12.08
C ILE A 320 5.51 -14.78 -10.77
N ASN A 321 6.48 -15.19 -9.94
CA ASN A 321 6.77 -14.48 -8.69
C ASN A 321 7.83 -13.39 -8.88
N VAL A 322 7.62 -12.28 -8.22
CA VAL A 322 8.57 -11.16 -8.08
C VAL A 322 8.81 -10.90 -6.59
N ALA A 323 10.05 -10.87 -6.16
CA ALA A 323 10.41 -10.65 -4.76
C ALA A 323 11.38 -9.48 -4.58
N VAL A 324 11.19 -8.70 -3.50
CA VAL A 324 12.08 -7.57 -3.14
C VAL A 324 13.44 -8.08 -2.66
N ALA A 325 13.44 -9.17 -1.91
CA ALA A 325 14.64 -9.93 -1.48
C ALA A 325 14.25 -11.39 -1.31
N ALA A 326 15.24 -12.30 -1.19
CA ALA A 326 14.96 -13.74 -1.02
C ALA A 326 16.02 -14.42 -0.16
N HIS A 327 15.64 -15.54 0.50
CA HIS A 327 16.51 -16.26 1.43
C HIS A 327 16.69 -17.76 1.07
N PRO A 328 17.29 -18.06 -0.09
CA PRO A 328 17.49 -19.46 -0.52
C PRO A 328 18.35 -20.28 0.44
N TYR A 329 18.95 -19.64 1.42
CA TYR A 329 19.77 -20.25 2.47
C TYR A 329 19.29 -19.79 3.86
N PRO A 330 18.10 -20.23 4.32
CA PRO A 330 17.53 -19.77 5.58
C PRO A 330 18.41 -20.18 6.78
N PRO A 331 18.35 -19.40 7.86
CA PRO A 331 17.55 -18.20 8.05
C PRO A 331 18.15 -16.96 7.37
N MET A 332 17.32 -15.95 7.07
CA MET A 332 17.75 -14.71 6.41
C MET A 332 18.89 -14.02 7.20
N SER A 333 18.79 -13.98 8.54
CA SER A 333 19.80 -13.38 9.41
C SER A 333 21.19 -14.04 9.33
N SER A 334 21.31 -15.27 8.77
CA SER A 334 22.62 -15.89 8.49
C SER A 334 23.44 -15.11 7.46
N SER A 335 22.81 -14.22 6.70
CA SER A 335 23.50 -13.28 5.81
C SER A 335 24.41 -12.33 6.59
N LEU A 336 23.98 -11.89 7.78
CA LEU A 336 24.79 -11.05 8.68
C LEU A 336 25.75 -11.88 9.53
N THR A 337 25.24 -12.95 10.17
CA THR A 337 26.03 -13.70 11.19
C THR A 337 27.06 -14.64 10.57
N LYS A 338 26.78 -15.21 9.39
CA LYS A 338 27.60 -16.23 8.72
C LYS A 338 28.02 -15.87 7.30
N LYS A 339 27.65 -14.69 6.81
CA LYS A 339 27.86 -14.24 5.42
C LYS A 339 27.29 -15.24 4.39
N VAL A 340 26.18 -15.88 4.72
CA VAL A 340 25.45 -16.75 3.79
C VAL A 340 24.90 -15.90 2.65
N LYS A 341 24.90 -16.44 1.43
CA LYS A 341 24.52 -15.69 0.22
C LYS A 341 23.02 -15.73 -0.01
N ASN A 342 22.24 -15.14 0.88
CA ASN A 342 20.85 -14.79 0.57
C ASN A 342 20.82 -13.58 -0.37
N TYR A 343 19.72 -13.38 -1.05
CA TYR A 343 19.55 -12.30 -2.01
C TYR A 343 18.93 -11.10 -1.30
N GLY A 344 19.76 -10.16 -0.86
CA GLY A 344 19.31 -8.89 -0.32
C GLY A 344 18.80 -7.94 -1.41
N ARG A 345 18.28 -6.79 -1.02
CA ARG A 345 17.74 -5.78 -1.93
C ARG A 345 18.75 -5.29 -2.98
N GLY A 346 20.05 -5.23 -2.60
CA GLY A 346 21.17 -4.88 -3.48
C GLY A 346 21.83 -6.07 -4.18
N TYR A 347 21.19 -7.27 -4.22
CA TYR A 347 21.79 -8.42 -4.87
C TYR A 347 21.85 -8.26 -6.39
N SER A 348 23.05 -8.33 -6.95
CA SER A 348 23.29 -8.31 -8.40
C SER A 348 23.31 -9.74 -8.95
N VAL A 349 22.37 -10.05 -9.83
CA VAL A 349 22.29 -11.34 -10.54
C VAL A 349 23.53 -11.56 -11.42
N ALA A 350 24.04 -10.49 -12.05
CA ALA A 350 25.19 -10.56 -12.94
C ALA A 350 26.48 -10.93 -12.20
N THR A 351 26.74 -10.33 -11.03
CA THR A 351 27.95 -10.57 -10.23
C THR A 351 27.76 -11.65 -9.17
N LYS A 352 26.51 -12.06 -8.89
CA LYS A 352 26.11 -13.00 -7.84
C LYS A 352 26.57 -12.56 -6.43
N LYS A 353 26.48 -11.25 -6.16
CA LYS A 353 26.91 -10.66 -4.89
C LYS A 353 25.85 -9.66 -4.40
N ASN A 354 25.69 -9.56 -3.09
CA ASN A 354 25.04 -8.42 -2.48
C ASN A 354 26.00 -7.21 -2.52
N VAL A 355 25.47 -6.08 -2.92
CA VAL A 355 26.13 -4.78 -2.94
C VAL A 355 25.30 -3.89 -2.02
N THR A 356 25.77 -3.66 -0.80
CA THR A 356 25.01 -2.95 0.23
C THR A 356 24.63 -1.53 -0.22
N GLU A 357 25.54 -0.87 -0.95
CA GLU A 357 25.32 0.47 -1.51
C GLU A 357 24.23 0.51 -2.59
N ASP A 358 23.88 -0.65 -3.13
CA ASP A 358 22.80 -0.80 -4.13
C ASP A 358 21.49 -1.28 -3.49
N ALA A 359 21.44 -1.47 -2.17
CA ALA A 359 20.22 -1.91 -1.48
C ALA A 359 19.04 -0.93 -1.73
N GLU A 360 19.27 0.36 -1.59
CA GLU A 360 18.26 1.39 -1.86
C GLU A 360 17.75 1.43 -3.31
N LYS A 361 18.60 0.97 -4.25
CA LYS A 361 18.25 0.92 -5.68
C LYS A 361 17.29 -0.22 -6.02
N GLY A 362 17.15 -1.20 -5.12
CA GLY A 362 16.31 -2.37 -5.35
C GLY A 362 16.79 -3.21 -6.54
N THR A 363 18.13 -3.43 -6.66
CA THR A 363 18.74 -4.12 -7.81
C THR A 363 18.18 -5.53 -8.00
N TYR A 364 17.95 -6.27 -6.91
CA TYR A 364 17.36 -7.59 -6.98
C TYR A 364 15.89 -7.53 -7.44
N PHE A 365 15.12 -6.63 -6.84
CA PHE A 365 13.71 -6.42 -7.18
C PHE A 365 13.53 -6.08 -8.67
N GLN A 366 14.37 -5.17 -9.20
CA GLN A 366 14.35 -4.84 -10.63
C GLN A 366 14.72 -6.03 -11.51
N SER A 367 15.65 -6.89 -11.07
CA SER A 367 16.00 -8.10 -11.82
C SER A 367 14.83 -9.10 -11.87
N CYS A 368 14.06 -9.22 -10.78
CA CYS A 368 12.85 -10.05 -10.74
C CYS A 368 11.77 -9.49 -11.68
N TRP A 369 11.54 -8.17 -11.67
CA TRP A 369 10.61 -7.52 -12.58
C TRP A 369 11.01 -7.67 -14.06
N ASN A 370 12.30 -7.50 -14.38
CA ASN A 370 12.78 -7.68 -15.74
C ASN A 370 12.54 -9.12 -16.25
N ASN A 371 12.66 -10.11 -15.36
CA ASN A 371 12.31 -11.49 -15.69
C ASN A 371 10.81 -11.67 -15.91
N ALA A 372 9.96 -11.06 -15.07
CA ALA A 372 8.50 -11.12 -15.21
C ALA A 372 8.02 -10.44 -16.49
N LEU A 373 8.57 -9.27 -16.83
CA LEU A 373 8.28 -8.56 -18.08
C LEU A 373 8.68 -9.40 -19.32
N ALA A 374 9.80 -10.11 -19.26
CA ALA A 374 10.26 -10.99 -20.35
C ALA A 374 9.44 -12.28 -20.47
N ALA A 375 8.87 -12.76 -19.37
CA ALA A 375 8.07 -13.99 -19.35
C ALA A 375 6.66 -13.80 -19.92
N ASP A 376 6.16 -12.55 -19.95
CA ASP A 376 4.84 -12.16 -20.49
C ASP A 376 3.67 -13.02 -19.98
N THR A 377 3.66 -13.32 -18.66
CA THR A 377 2.59 -14.07 -17.99
C THR A 377 1.35 -13.19 -17.77
N ASP A 378 0.21 -13.79 -17.44
CA ASP A 378 -1.02 -13.04 -17.15
C ASP A 378 -1.00 -12.45 -15.74
N ILE A 379 -0.36 -13.14 -14.77
CA ILE A 379 -0.30 -12.74 -13.37
C ILE A 379 1.14 -12.57 -12.90
N VAL A 380 1.45 -11.42 -12.32
CA VAL A 380 2.63 -11.23 -11.47
C VAL A 380 2.21 -11.27 -10.02
N PHE A 381 2.88 -12.12 -9.22
CA PHE A 381 2.67 -12.20 -7.78
C PHE A 381 3.86 -11.65 -7.03
N VAL A 382 3.68 -10.51 -6.35
CA VAL A 382 4.74 -9.77 -5.64
C VAL A 382 4.81 -10.22 -4.18
N THR A 383 6.00 -10.57 -3.71
CA THR A 383 6.28 -10.89 -2.31
C THR A 383 7.30 -9.92 -1.74
N GLY A 384 6.91 -8.98 -0.85
CA GLY A 384 5.58 -8.73 -0.27
C GLY A 384 5.38 -7.25 -0.02
N TRP A 385 4.34 -6.91 0.75
CA TRP A 385 4.04 -5.53 1.11
C TRP A 385 4.57 -5.16 2.49
N ASN A 386 4.11 -5.82 3.56
CA ASN A 386 4.20 -5.35 4.94
C ASN A 386 4.61 -6.43 5.96
N GLU A 387 5.53 -7.31 5.63
CA GLU A 387 6.11 -8.27 6.58
C GLU A 387 7.19 -7.60 7.46
N TRP A 388 6.76 -6.67 8.31
CA TRP A 388 7.67 -5.89 9.14
C TRP A 388 8.28 -6.64 10.30
N ILE A 389 7.70 -7.80 10.71
CA ILE A 389 8.07 -8.50 11.93
C ILE A 389 8.44 -9.96 11.71
N ALA A 390 9.43 -10.42 12.45
CA ALA A 390 9.76 -11.83 12.60
C ALA A 390 10.02 -12.20 14.05
N ALA A 391 9.73 -13.45 14.40
CA ALA A 391 10.11 -14.00 15.69
C ALA A 391 11.58 -14.44 15.70
N LYS A 392 12.24 -14.23 16.83
CA LYS A 392 13.60 -14.67 17.05
C LYS A 392 13.65 -16.02 17.75
N TYR A 393 14.22 -17.02 17.10
CA TYR A 393 14.30 -18.40 17.59
C TYR A 393 15.73 -18.91 17.71
N GLU A 394 15.93 -19.94 18.55
CA GLU A 394 17.15 -20.74 18.56
C GLU A 394 17.06 -21.81 17.44
N ILE A 395 17.94 -21.71 16.45
CA ILE A 395 18.02 -22.61 15.30
C ILE A 395 19.41 -23.23 15.29
N ASN A 396 19.50 -24.56 15.53
CA ASN A 396 20.78 -25.29 15.56
C ASN A 396 21.80 -24.70 16.56
N GLY A 397 21.35 -24.21 17.71
CA GLY A 397 22.19 -23.64 18.77
C GLY A 397 22.54 -22.17 18.58
N GLU A 398 21.98 -21.50 17.60
CA GLU A 398 22.16 -20.08 17.30
C GLU A 398 20.81 -19.35 17.26
N TYR A 399 20.78 -18.11 17.70
CA TYR A 399 19.59 -17.28 17.59
C TYR A 399 19.52 -16.64 16.22
N ALA A 400 18.35 -16.67 15.61
CA ALA A 400 18.15 -16.25 14.23
C ALA A 400 16.74 -15.68 13.99
N LEU A 401 16.64 -14.84 12.98
CA LEU A 401 15.42 -14.39 12.34
C LEU A 401 15.32 -15.09 10.98
N VAL A 402 14.18 -15.77 10.71
CA VAL A 402 14.08 -16.68 9.56
C VAL A 402 13.88 -15.91 8.25
N ASP A 403 12.80 -15.15 8.15
CA ASP A 403 12.29 -14.62 6.89
C ASP A 403 12.80 -13.24 6.55
N LEU A 404 13.24 -12.49 7.54
CA LEU A 404 13.77 -11.13 7.41
C LEU A 404 14.86 -10.88 8.46
N CYS A 405 15.57 -9.75 8.34
CA CYS A 405 16.60 -9.40 9.30
C CYS A 405 16.77 -7.89 9.51
N ASN A 406 17.11 -7.15 8.47
CA ASN A 406 17.31 -5.70 8.48
C ASN A 406 16.83 -5.11 7.14
N ASP A 407 17.08 -3.83 6.92
CA ASP A 407 16.70 -3.10 5.71
C ASP A 407 17.25 -3.72 4.41
N GLU A 408 18.45 -4.29 4.39
CA GLU A 408 18.99 -5.00 3.22
C GLU A 408 18.35 -6.38 3.03
N PHE A 409 18.09 -7.09 4.11
CA PHE A 409 17.60 -8.47 4.12
C PHE A 409 16.17 -8.55 4.65
N SER A 410 15.26 -7.86 3.97
CA SER A 410 13.80 -7.82 4.18
C SER A 410 13.10 -7.74 2.82
N ARG A 411 11.79 -8.08 2.76
CA ARG A 411 11.09 -8.36 1.52
C ARG A 411 9.97 -7.39 1.17
N ASP A 412 9.83 -6.28 1.88
CA ASP A 412 8.64 -5.45 1.78
C ASP A 412 8.83 -4.26 0.86
N ALA A 413 7.79 -3.94 0.09
CA ALA A 413 7.72 -2.76 -0.75
C ALA A 413 7.03 -1.57 -0.07
N GLU A 414 6.44 -1.75 1.11
CA GLU A 414 5.89 -0.67 1.91
C GLU A 414 6.98 0.32 2.32
N MET A 415 6.61 1.57 2.39
CA MET A 415 7.50 2.69 2.71
C MET A 415 8.01 2.62 4.15
N MET A 416 9.27 2.99 4.35
CA MET A 416 9.87 3.07 5.67
C MET A 416 10.18 4.51 6.08
N LYS A 417 10.27 4.72 7.39
CA LYS A 417 10.73 5.99 7.96
C LYS A 417 12.25 6.07 7.92
N GLY A 418 12.76 7.02 7.17
CA GLY A 418 14.19 7.08 6.86
C GLY A 418 14.63 5.94 5.93
N GLY A 419 15.92 5.60 5.91
CA GLY A 419 16.43 4.54 5.05
C GLY A 419 16.10 4.79 3.58
N TYR A 420 15.46 3.83 2.92
CA TYR A 420 15.08 3.94 1.50
C TYR A 420 13.74 4.68 1.26
N GLU A 421 13.05 5.11 2.32
CA GLU A 421 11.76 5.83 2.24
C GLU A 421 10.72 5.10 1.38
N ASP A 422 10.32 5.70 0.24
CA ASP A 422 9.31 5.20 -0.70
C ASP A 422 9.89 4.58 -1.99
N ASN A 423 11.21 4.40 -2.08
CA ASN A 423 11.88 3.93 -3.30
C ASN A 423 11.30 2.61 -3.85
N PHE A 424 10.98 1.65 -2.98
CA PHE A 424 10.44 0.34 -3.39
C PHE A 424 8.98 0.43 -3.81
N TYR A 425 8.20 1.29 -3.16
CA TYR A 425 6.83 1.58 -3.58
C TYR A 425 6.80 2.23 -4.97
N LEU A 426 7.65 3.22 -5.21
CA LEU A 426 7.73 3.88 -6.53
C LEU A 426 8.24 2.91 -7.60
N GLN A 427 9.23 2.06 -7.28
CA GLN A 427 9.70 1.01 -8.17
C GLN A 427 8.60 -0.03 -8.48
N LEU A 428 7.76 -0.37 -7.50
CA LEU A 428 6.58 -1.21 -7.69
C LEU A 428 5.61 -0.55 -8.66
N CYS A 429 5.26 0.72 -8.46
CA CYS A 429 4.36 1.49 -9.33
C CYS A 429 4.85 1.51 -10.79
N GLU A 430 6.13 1.82 -11.01
CA GLU A 430 6.72 1.83 -12.34
C GLU A 430 6.61 0.48 -13.03
N ASN A 431 7.01 -0.59 -12.34
CA ASN A 431 7.05 -1.92 -12.95
C ASN A 431 5.66 -2.52 -13.17
N ILE A 432 4.68 -2.25 -12.29
CA ILE A 432 3.28 -2.61 -12.54
C ILE A 432 2.79 -1.93 -13.81
N ARG A 433 3.06 -0.65 -13.98
CA ARG A 433 2.67 0.09 -15.17
C ARG A 433 3.29 -0.50 -16.43
N ARG A 434 4.59 -0.79 -16.40
CA ARG A 434 5.30 -1.44 -17.51
C ARG A 434 4.72 -2.83 -17.83
N PHE A 435 4.35 -3.60 -16.83
CA PHE A 435 3.74 -4.91 -17.00
C PHE A 435 2.35 -4.83 -17.63
N LYS A 436 1.53 -3.86 -17.19
CA LYS A 436 0.16 -3.68 -17.68
C LYS A 436 0.05 -2.84 -18.96
N CYS A 437 1.15 -2.35 -19.52
CA CYS A 437 1.15 -1.49 -20.70
C CYS A 437 1.78 -2.17 -21.90
N THR A 438 1.12 -2.06 -23.08
CA THR A 438 1.57 -2.70 -24.33
C THR A 438 2.08 -1.73 -25.39
N SER A 439 1.86 -0.44 -25.26
CA SER A 439 2.28 0.56 -26.23
C SER A 439 2.90 1.78 -25.58
N THR A 440 3.82 2.41 -26.32
CA THR A 440 4.47 3.67 -25.98
C THR A 440 3.84 4.77 -26.82
N GLY A 441 2.63 5.17 -26.52
CA GLY A 441 1.96 6.28 -27.22
C GLY A 441 1.78 7.48 -26.30
N ASP A 442 1.77 8.69 -26.86
CA ASP A 442 1.33 9.87 -26.14
C ASP A 442 -0.12 9.70 -25.72
N VAL A 443 -0.36 9.59 -24.43
CA VAL A 443 -1.71 9.60 -23.87
C VAL A 443 -2.06 11.05 -23.55
N ARG A 444 -2.75 11.72 -24.45
CA ARG A 444 -3.30 13.04 -24.20
C ARG A 444 -4.76 12.91 -23.81
N ALA A 445 -5.15 13.70 -22.81
CA ALA A 445 -6.56 13.89 -22.57
C ALA A 445 -7.16 14.68 -23.73
N ASP A 446 -8.18 14.12 -24.33
CA ASP A 446 -9.06 14.87 -25.22
C ASP A 446 -9.96 15.81 -24.39
N SER A 447 -9.32 16.77 -23.74
CA SER A 447 -9.98 17.77 -22.89
C SER A 447 -9.98 19.10 -23.61
N PRO A 448 -11.16 19.73 -23.80
CA PRO A 448 -11.21 21.04 -24.44
C PRO A 448 -10.42 22.07 -23.63
N LYS A 449 -9.66 22.90 -24.34
CA LYS A 449 -8.98 24.06 -23.74
C LYS A 449 -10.00 25.15 -23.54
N VAL A 450 -10.16 25.62 -22.32
CA VAL A 450 -11.19 26.57 -21.92
C VAL A 450 -10.60 27.72 -21.13
N SER A 451 -10.88 28.95 -21.56
CA SER A 451 -10.59 30.14 -20.74
C SER A 451 -11.62 30.26 -19.62
N VAL A 452 -11.14 30.27 -18.39
CA VAL A 452 -11.99 30.32 -17.19
C VAL A 452 -12.21 31.76 -16.76
N PRO A 453 -13.47 32.22 -16.62
CA PRO A 453 -13.77 33.62 -16.32
C PRO A 453 -13.41 34.06 -14.90
N MET A 454 -13.01 33.14 -14.01
CA MET A 454 -12.64 33.38 -12.62
C MET A 454 -13.75 34.09 -11.82
N THR A 455 -14.91 33.49 -11.81
CA THR A 455 -16.09 33.90 -11.03
C THR A 455 -16.52 32.75 -10.09
N GLU A 456 -17.51 32.98 -9.24
CA GLU A 456 -18.07 31.93 -8.39
C GLU A 456 -18.86 30.86 -9.18
N ASP A 457 -19.26 31.16 -10.42
CA ASP A 457 -19.86 30.18 -11.33
C ASP A 457 -18.80 29.20 -11.83
N VAL A 458 -18.97 27.94 -11.46
CA VAL A 458 -18.05 26.82 -11.79
C VAL A 458 -18.53 25.98 -12.98
N SER A 459 -19.66 26.33 -13.62
CA SER A 459 -20.27 25.54 -14.70
C SER A 459 -19.35 25.34 -15.91
N VAL A 460 -18.40 26.27 -16.14
CA VAL A 460 -17.38 26.14 -17.18
C VAL A 460 -16.52 24.87 -17.02
N TRP A 461 -16.42 24.35 -15.81
CA TRP A 461 -15.62 23.16 -15.51
C TRP A 461 -16.31 21.83 -15.83
N ASP A 462 -17.62 21.83 -16.10
CA ASP A 462 -18.37 20.60 -16.43
C ASP A 462 -17.86 19.93 -17.72
N GLY A 463 -17.37 20.73 -18.67
CA GLY A 463 -16.79 20.26 -19.93
C GLY A 463 -15.33 19.82 -19.84
N VAL A 464 -14.64 20.09 -18.73
CA VAL A 464 -13.21 19.76 -18.56
C VAL A 464 -13.07 18.28 -18.22
N LYS A 465 -12.34 17.53 -19.08
CA LYS A 465 -12.13 16.08 -18.91
C LYS A 465 -10.83 15.73 -18.20
N ALA A 466 -9.89 16.67 -18.03
CA ALA A 466 -8.68 16.47 -17.25
C ALA A 466 -9.01 16.55 -15.75
N VAL A 467 -9.57 15.47 -15.22
CA VAL A 467 -10.07 15.31 -13.85
C VAL A 467 -9.18 14.35 -13.08
N PHE A 468 -8.65 14.79 -11.94
CA PHE A 468 -7.75 14.04 -11.07
C PHE A 468 -8.37 13.91 -9.69
N ARG A 469 -8.39 12.71 -9.13
CA ARG A 469 -9.09 12.44 -7.86
C ARG A 469 -8.26 11.63 -6.90
N ASN A 470 -8.53 11.81 -5.62
CA ASN A 470 -7.96 11.00 -4.55
C ASN A 470 -8.79 9.73 -4.35
N VAL A 471 -8.15 8.60 -4.13
CA VAL A 471 -8.83 7.34 -3.81
C VAL A 471 -9.46 7.46 -2.44
N GLY A 472 -10.81 7.44 -2.40
CA GLY A 472 -11.59 7.63 -1.18
C GLY A 472 -11.58 9.06 -0.64
N VAL A 473 -12.68 9.43 0.00
CA VAL A 473 -12.91 10.76 0.57
C VAL A 473 -12.87 10.78 2.09
N ASP A 474 -12.59 9.64 2.73
CA ASP A 474 -12.56 9.57 4.20
C ASP A 474 -11.46 10.47 4.79
N ASN A 475 -11.84 11.27 5.78
CA ASN A 475 -11.00 12.24 6.46
C ASN A 475 -11.02 12.04 7.99
N THR A 476 -11.04 10.80 8.45
CA THR A 476 -11.06 10.49 9.88
C THR A 476 -9.68 10.70 10.50
N ALA A 477 -9.64 11.35 11.66
CA ALA A 477 -8.41 11.47 12.45
C ALA A 477 -7.90 10.09 12.88
N ARG A 478 -6.58 9.93 12.94
CA ARG A 478 -5.94 8.74 13.51
C ARG A 478 -5.82 8.88 15.02
N ASP A 479 -6.27 7.89 15.76
CA ASP A 479 -5.98 7.75 17.20
C ASP A 479 -5.97 6.28 17.58
N HIS A 480 -4.87 5.57 17.30
CA HIS A 480 -4.78 4.13 17.48
C HIS A 480 -3.49 3.70 18.19
N VAL A 481 -3.57 2.63 18.98
CA VAL A 481 -2.37 2.00 19.56
C VAL A 481 -1.58 1.28 18.47
N GLY A 482 -0.26 1.31 18.56
CA GLY A 482 0.62 0.58 17.65
C GLY A 482 0.61 -0.93 17.88
N ALA A 483 1.56 -1.63 17.24
CA ALA A 483 1.81 -3.05 17.46
C ALA A 483 2.28 -3.32 18.91
N GLY A 484 2.96 -2.36 19.55
CA GLY A 484 3.25 -2.35 20.97
C GLY A 484 2.26 -1.46 21.74
N SER A 485 1.76 -1.93 22.89
CA SER A 485 0.75 -1.19 23.68
C SER A 485 1.23 0.13 24.26
N SER A 486 2.56 0.33 24.40
CA SER A 486 3.15 1.59 24.85
C SER A 486 3.21 2.69 23.77
N VAL A 487 2.91 2.34 22.52
CA VAL A 487 2.99 3.27 21.38
C VAL A 487 1.58 3.61 20.93
N ARG A 488 1.28 4.89 20.79
CA ARG A 488 0.00 5.38 20.27
C ARG A 488 0.25 6.44 19.21
N TYR A 489 -0.36 6.27 18.06
CA TYR A 489 -0.27 7.17 16.93
C TYR A 489 -1.51 8.06 16.85
N LYS A 490 -1.28 9.34 16.64
CA LYS A 490 -2.32 10.35 16.44
C LYS A 490 -1.99 11.18 15.22
N GLN A 491 -2.99 11.42 14.39
CA GLN A 491 -2.93 12.34 13.27
C GLN A 491 -4.27 13.07 13.19
N ALA A 492 -4.24 14.38 13.08
CA ALA A 492 -5.46 15.15 12.88
C ALA A 492 -6.11 14.81 11.53
N ALA A 493 -7.41 14.99 11.44
CA ALA A 493 -8.09 15.06 10.16
C ALA A 493 -7.55 16.26 9.35
N ALA A 494 -7.49 16.13 8.03
CA ALA A 494 -7.09 17.24 7.18
C ALA A 494 -8.07 18.41 7.31
N ARG A 495 -7.57 19.61 7.36
CA ARG A 495 -8.35 20.85 7.42
C ARG A 495 -9.22 21.02 6.17
N ASN A 496 -8.63 20.83 5.01
CA ASN A 496 -9.29 20.81 3.71
C ASN A 496 -9.10 19.44 3.07
N ASN A 497 -10.17 18.65 3.01
CA ASN A 497 -10.10 17.30 2.43
C ASN A 497 -10.24 17.38 0.90
N ILE A 498 -9.14 17.70 0.23
CA ILE A 498 -9.07 17.79 -1.23
C ILE A 498 -9.44 16.43 -1.83
N CYS A 499 -10.49 16.39 -2.65
CA CYS A 499 -10.99 15.16 -3.27
C CYS A 499 -10.86 15.15 -4.79
N GLU A 500 -10.81 16.33 -5.44
CA GLU A 500 -10.74 16.45 -6.90
C GLU A 500 -9.97 17.68 -7.33
N VAL A 501 -9.19 17.54 -8.42
CA VAL A 501 -8.59 18.66 -9.15
C VAL A 501 -8.93 18.51 -10.63
N ARG A 502 -9.33 19.59 -11.29
CA ARG A 502 -9.44 19.67 -12.75
C ARG A 502 -8.45 20.67 -13.27
N VAL A 503 -7.92 20.40 -14.47
CA VAL A 503 -6.93 21.27 -15.12
C VAL A 503 -7.38 21.59 -16.54
N THR A 504 -7.28 22.85 -16.93
CA THR A 504 -7.47 23.32 -18.31
C THR A 504 -6.53 24.49 -18.59
N GLU A 505 -6.46 24.92 -19.84
CA GLU A 505 -5.60 26.03 -20.25
C GLU A 505 -6.25 26.86 -21.35
N ASP A 506 -5.79 28.11 -21.49
CA ASP A 506 -5.94 28.90 -22.70
C ASP A 506 -4.56 29.27 -23.29
N GLU A 507 -4.48 30.23 -24.20
CA GLU A 507 -3.22 30.66 -24.81
C GLU A 507 -2.24 31.24 -23.78
N GLN A 508 -2.76 31.88 -22.70
CA GLN A 508 -1.95 32.66 -21.75
C GLN A 508 -1.87 32.03 -20.37
N ASN A 509 -2.84 31.22 -19.97
CA ASN A 509 -3.00 30.77 -18.60
C ASN A 509 -3.19 29.27 -18.50
N LEU A 510 -2.75 28.72 -17.37
CA LEU A 510 -3.09 27.40 -16.84
C LEU A 510 -4.08 27.60 -15.69
N TYR A 511 -5.14 26.80 -15.65
CA TYR A 511 -6.20 26.90 -14.65
C TYR A 511 -6.33 25.61 -13.87
N PHE A 512 -6.49 25.73 -12.55
CA PHE A 512 -6.80 24.63 -11.65
C PHE A 512 -8.14 24.88 -10.98
N PHE A 513 -8.98 23.87 -10.95
CA PHE A 513 -10.17 23.80 -10.11
C PHE A 513 -9.90 22.75 -9.04
N ILE A 514 -10.04 23.11 -7.79
CA ILE A 514 -9.79 22.25 -6.64
C ILE A 514 -11.08 22.15 -5.86
N ARG A 515 -11.52 20.93 -5.55
CA ARG A 515 -12.73 20.68 -4.78
C ARG A 515 -12.40 19.89 -3.52
N SER A 516 -12.94 20.34 -2.39
CA SER A 516 -12.96 19.63 -1.12
C SER A 516 -14.34 18.99 -0.89
N ASP A 517 -14.43 18.01 0.01
CA ASP A 517 -15.69 17.39 0.44
C ASP A 517 -16.54 18.30 1.35
N SER A 518 -15.94 19.34 1.88
CA SER A 518 -16.57 20.35 2.74
C SER A 518 -16.01 21.73 2.39
N ASP A 519 -16.62 22.79 2.94
CA ASP A 519 -16.16 24.15 2.72
C ASP A 519 -14.68 24.32 3.01
N ILE A 520 -13.96 24.92 2.08
CA ILE A 520 -12.54 25.19 2.21
C ILE A 520 -12.33 26.30 3.24
N ALA A 521 -11.53 26.03 4.26
CA ALA A 521 -11.18 27.01 5.27
C ALA A 521 -10.45 28.19 4.64
N ASP A 522 -10.78 29.40 5.05
CA ASP A 522 -10.07 30.60 4.63
C ASP A 522 -8.59 30.53 5.02
N ARG A 523 -7.76 31.14 4.19
CA ARG A 523 -6.33 31.25 4.49
C ARG A 523 -6.11 32.18 5.69
N GLU A 524 -5.42 31.72 6.70
CA GLU A 524 -4.98 32.54 7.82
C GLU A 524 -3.73 33.37 7.47
N ASP A 525 -3.52 34.51 8.15
CA ASP A 525 -2.32 35.32 7.95
C ASP A 525 -1.06 34.52 8.35
N GLY A 526 -0.11 34.46 7.43
CA GLY A 526 1.13 33.71 7.65
C GLY A 526 1.03 32.20 7.37
N ASP A 527 -0.14 31.69 6.97
CA ASP A 527 -0.30 30.28 6.57
C ASP A 527 0.27 30.07 5.15
N ASP A 528 1.49 29.62 5.06
CA ASP A 528 2.17 29.29 3.80
C ASP A 528 1.92 27.85 3.32
N GLY A 529 1.15 27.06 4.09
CA GLY A 529 0.70 25.71 3.77
C GLY A 529 -0.71 25.59 3.21
N TRP A 530 -1.41 26.72 2.94
CA TRP A 530 -2.79 26.72 2.46
C TRP A 530 -2.89 26.43 0.98
N MET A 531 -3.56 25.34 0.62
CA MET A 531 -3.94 24.95 -0.77
C MET A 531 -2.81 25.17 -1.77
N ASN A 532 -1.60 24.73 -1.44
CA ASN A 532 -0.42 24.86 -2.29
C ASN A 532 -0.53 23.98 -3.53
N ILE A 533 -0.16 24.54 -4.70
CA ILE A 533 -0.02 23.78 -5.94
C ILE A 533 1.46 23.72 -6.29
N PHE A 534 2.07 22.55 -6.23
CA PHE A 534 3.44 22.31 -6.68
C PHE A 534 3.42 21.94 -8.15
N ILE A 535 4.27 22.56 -8.97
CA ILE A 535 4.28 22.39 -10.43
C ILE A 535 5.70 22.13 -10.90
N GLY A 536 5.88 21.08 -11.72
CA GLY A 536 7.05 20.87 -12.53
C GLY A 536 6.69 20.98 -14.01
N VAL A 537 7.60 21.51 -14.83
CA VAL A 537 7.37 21.78 -16.25
C VAL A 537 8.13 20.78 -17.11
N ALA A 538 7.51 20.29 -18.18
CA ALA A 538 8.04 19.31 -19.12
C ALA A 538 8.35 17.94 -18.47
N GLU A 539 9.55 17.39 -18.68
CA GLU A 539 9.92 16.09 -18.15
C GLU A 539 10.15 16.15 -16.63
N ILE A 540 9.71 15.10 -15.92
CA ILE A 540 10.00 14.96 -14.51
C ILE A 540 11.49 14.62 -14.32
N ALA A 541 12.20 15.45 -13.56
CA ALA A 541 13.63 15.34 -13.33
C ALA A 541 13.99 15.92 -11.97
N ASP A 542 15.23 15.68 -11.51
CA ASP A 542 15.77 16.26 -10.30
C ASP A 542 16.06 17.76 -10.50
N LYS A 543 15.05 18.57 -10.22
CA LYS A 543 15.06 20.04 -10.36
C LYS A 543 14.15 20.66 -9.31
N GLY A 544 14.47 21.86 -8.85
CA GLY A 544 13.76 22.52 -7.76
C GLY A 544 13.75 21.68 -6.50
N TRP A 545 12.59 21.60 -5.85
CA TRP A 545 12.39 20.75 -4.67
C TRP A 545 11.66 19.47 -5.07
N CYS A 546 12.28 18.32 -4.89
CA CYS A 546 11.70 17.00 -5.20
C CYS A 546 11.09 16.90 -6.61
N GLY A 547 11.71 17.60 -7.58
CA GLY A 547 11.24 17.66 -8.96
C GLY A 547 10.32 18.85 -9.27
N TYR A 548 9.80 19.56 -8.30
CA TYR A 548 8.93 20.72 -8.53
C TYR A 548 9.73 22.02 -8.65
N GLU A 549 9.46 22.76 -9.71
CA GLU A 549 10.14 24.05 -9.99
C GLU A 549 9.37 25.25 -9.47
N TYR A 550 8.05 25.09 -9.23
CA TYR A 550 7.18 26.19 -8.81
C TYR A 550 6.23 25.76 -7.69
N VAL A 551 5.85 26.73 -6.87
CA VAL A 551 4.78 26.60 -5.89
C VAL A 551 3.82 27.78 -6.02
N VAL A 552 2.52 27.48 -6.07
CA VAL A 552 1.46 28.49 -6.13
C VAL A 552 0.73 28.52 -4.79
N ASN A 553 0.17 29.64 -4.40
CA ASN A 553 -0.58 29.92 -3.19
C ASN A 553 0.20 29.98 -1.87
N ARG A 554 1.52 29.91 -1.86
CA ARG A 554 2.30 29.99 -0.61
C ARG A 554 2.09 31.31 0.16
N SER A 555 1.91 32.44 -0.54
CA SER A 555 1.68 33.75 0.08
C SER A 555 0.52 34.52 -0.58
N SER A 556 -0.54 33.79 -0.97
CA SER A 556 -1.72 34.36 -1.62
C SER A 556 -2.57 35.21 -0.67
N SER A 557 -3.20 36.26 -1.16
CA SER A 557 -4.12 37.10 -0.40
C SER A 557 -5.09 37.86 -1.32
N ASN A 558 -6.30 38.13 -0.83
CA ASN A 558 -7.26 39.00 -1.50
C ASN A 558 -7.51 38.64 -2.99
N GLY A 559 -7.64 37.37 -3.33
CA GLY A 559 -7.87 36.91 -4.70
C GLY A 559 -6.61 36.89 -5.60
N VAL A 560 -5.45 37.26 -5.08
CA VAL A 560 -4.16 37.18 -5.78
C VAL A 560 -3.45 35.90 -5.39
N ALA A 561 -3.16 35.03 -6.36
CA ALA A 561 -2.37 33.81 -6.18
C ALA A 561 -0.88 34.13 -6.36
N SER A 562 -0.06 33.88 -5.36
CA SER A 562 1.40 33.96 -5.50
C SER A 562 1.93 32.84 -6.39
N VAL A 563 2.92 33.13 -7.22
CA VAL A 563 3.69 32.11 -7.97
C VAL A 563 5.14 32.27 -7.58
N GLY A 564 5.69 31.28 -6.89
CA GLY A 564 7.08 31.23 -6.45
C GLY A 564 7.89 30.23 -7.26
N LYS A 565 9.13 30.57 -7.63
CA LYS A 565 10.11 29.60 -8.14
C LYS A 565 10.74 28.88 -6.96
N LEU A 566 10.65 27.57 -6.93
CA LEU A 566 11.02 26.72 -5.81
C LEU A 566 12.47 26.24 -5.93
N ASN A 567 13.24 26.36 -4.86
CA ASN A 567 14.62 25.89 -4.76
C ASN A 567 14.66 24.49 -4.10
N ALA A 568 15.80 23.80 -4.25
CA ALA A 568 15.98 22.45 -3.69
C ALA A 568 15.86 22.40 -2.15
N ASP A 569 16.12 23.49 -1.44
CA ASP A 569 15.99 23.63 0.01
C ASP A 569 14.59 24.06 0.45
N PHE A 570 13.58 23.91 -0.39
CA PHE A 570 12.19 24.30 -0.14
C PHE A 570 11.95 25.82 -0.02
N THR A 571 12.96 26.67 -0.15
CA THR A 571 12.75 28.12 -0.23
C THR A 571 12.20 28.52 -1.60
N SER A 572 11.57 29.68 -1.71
CA SER A 572 11.05 30.17 -2.99
C SER A 572 11.35 31.66 -3.20
N SER A 573 11.48 32.03 -4.47
CA SER A 573 11.57 33.43 -4.91
C SER A 573 10.37 33.78 -5.79
N GLU A 574 9.95 35.04 -5.81
CA GLU A 574 8.83 35.47 -6.65
C GLU A 574 9.10 35.18 -8.14
N ALA A 575 8.17 34.52 -8.81
CA ALA A 575 8.19 34.25 -10.24
C ALA A 575 7.05 35.00 -10.98
N GLY A 576 5.99 35.35 -10.28
CA GLY A 576 4.85 36.09 -10.81
C GLY A 576 3.63 36.04 -9.90
N GLN A 577 2.51 36.47 -10.45
CA GLN A 577 1.24 36.48 -9.75
C GLN A 577 0.13 35.97 -10.64
N GLY A 578 -0.78 35.18 -10.10
CA GLY A 578 -2.02 34.75 -10.69
C GLY A 578 -3.23 35.33 -9.95
N SER A 579 -4.37 34.67 -10.07
CA SER A 579 -5.55 35.01 -9.29
C SER A 579 -6.26 33.73 -8.81
N TYR A 580 -7.01 33.86 -7.73
CA TYR A 580 -7.89 32.78 -7.27
C TYR A 580 -9.29 33.29 -6.93
N VAL A 581 -10.27 32.40 -7.00
CA VAL A 581 -11.62 32.57 -6.50
C VAL A 581 -11.93 31.40 -5.59
N LEU A 582 -12.26 31.70 -4.34
CA LEU A 582 -12.71 30.73 -3.34
C LEU A 582 -14.23 30.88 -3.20
N SER A 583 -14.95 29.79 -3.34
CA SER A 583 -16.39 29.75 -3.12
C SER A 583 -16.76 28.41 -2.47
N LYS A 584 -17.19 28.44 -1.21
CA LYS A 584 -17.55 27.26 -0.43
C LYS A 584 -16.46 26.16 -0.50
N ASN A 585 -16.80 25.03 -1.07
CA ASN A 585 -15.93 23.85 -1.20
C ASN A 585 -15.07 23.85 -2.47
N THR A 586 -15.02 24.95 -3.23
CA THR A 586 -14.28 25.04 -4.48
C THR A 586 -13.28 26.19 -4.48
N LEU A 587 -12.09 25.94 -5.02
CA LEU A 587 -11.05 26.93 -5.25
C LEU A 587 -10.64 26.88 -6.72
N GLN A 588 -10.81 27.98 -7.43
CA GLN A 588 -10.31 28.16 -8.80
C GLN A 588 -9.02 28.97 -8.73
N VAL A 589 -7.99 28.52 -9.45
CA VAL A 589 -6.69 29.21 -9.50
C VAL A 589 -6.27 29.40 -10.95
N ARG A 590 -5.97 30.64 -11.33
CA ARG A 590 -5.40 31.00 -12.63
C ARG A 590 -3.90 31.32 -12.48
N VAL A 591 -3.07 30.65 -13.25
CA VAL A 591 -1.61 30.81 -13.24
C VAL A 591 -1.16 31.23 -14.63
N PRO A 592 -0.54 32.42 -14.80
CA PRO A 592 0.01 32.82 -16.10
C PRO A 592 1.11 31.85 -16.55
N LYS A 593 1.03 31.33 -17.76
CA LYS A 593 2.05 30.44 -18.35
C LYS A 593 3.44 31.08 -18.39
N SER A 594 3.48 32.39 -18.59
CA SER A 594 4.72 33.18 -18.56
C SER A 594 5.44 33.14 -17.22
N ALA A 595 4.70 33.05 -16.08
CA ALA A 595 5.28 32.91 -14.75
C ALA A 595 5.92 31.53 -14.53
N LEU A 596 5.49 30.53 -15.30
CA LEU A 596 6.01 29.15 -15.29
C LEU A 596 7.05 28.90 -16.41
N GLY A 597 7.36 29.92 -17.24
CA GLY A 597 8.25 29.75 -18.37
C GLY A 597 7.67 28.89 -19.49
N ILE A 598 6.35 28.69 -19.53
CA ILE A 598 5.67 27.88 -20.56
C ILE A 598 5.33 28.72 -21.76
N SER A 599 5.72 28.25 -22.94
CA SER A 599 5.32 28.77 -24.24
C SER A 599 4.54 27.72 -25.01
N GLY A 600 3.31 28.02 -25.46
CA GLY A 600 2.42 27.06 -26.14
C GLY A 600 1.60 26.21 -25.18
N SER A 601 1.32 24.96 -25.56
CA SER A 601 0.55 24.02 -24.72
C SER A 601 1.30 23.65 -23.46
N ALA A 602 0.57 23.54 -22.35
CA ALA A 602 1.17 23.15 -21.07
C ALA A 602 1.46 21.65 -21.06
N ASN A 603 2.67 21.32 -20.67
CA ASN A 603 3.08 19.98 -20.30
C ASN A 603 3.65 20.08 -18.88
N VAL A 604 2.85 19.72 -17.90
CA VAL A 604 3.18 19.88 -16.49
C VAL A 604 2.85 18.64 -15.68
N TYR A 605 3.59 18.43 -14.62
CA TYR A 605 3.16 17.54 -13.54
C TYR A 605 2.96 18.36 -12.27
N PHE A 606 1.99 17.95 -11.47
CA PHE A 606 1.57 18.77 -10.35
C PHE A 606 1.07 17.94 -9.16
N LYS A 607 1.01 18.61 -8.04
CA LYS A 607 0.45 18.15 -6.78
C LYS A 607 -0.28 19.30 -6.11
N VAL A 608 -1.43 19.02 -5.49
CA VAL A 608 -2.11 19.98 -4.60
C VAL A 608 -2.02 19.47 -3.17
N ALA A 609 -1.66 20.33 -2.23
CA ALA A 609 -1.54 19.95 -0.83
C ALA A 609 -2.02 21.06 0.10
N ASP A 610 -2.59 20.68 1.24
CA ASP A 610 -3.04 21.58 2.30
C ASP A 610 -2.69 21.03 3.68
N GLY A 611 -2.19 21.91 4.55
CA GLY A 611 -1.99 21.65 5.97
C GLY A 611 -0.97 20.54 6.28
N ILE A 612 0.07 20.40 5.46
CA ILE A 612 1.19 19.47 5.73
C ILE A 612 2.00 20.01 6.92
N GLU A 613 2.27 19.15 7.92
CA GLU A 613 2.96 19.56 9.16
C GLU A 613 4.45 19.83 8.94
N HIS A 614 5.11 19.03 8.07
CA HIS A 614 6.50 19.18 7.67
C HIS A 614 6.61 19.33 6.15
N PRO A 615 6.24 20.52 5.61
CA PRO A 615 6.09 20.69 4.17
C PRO A 615 7.42 20.61 3.39
N GLU A 616 8.57 20.73 4.06
CA GLU A 616 9.90 20.51 3.47
C GLU A 616 10.27 19.02 3.33
N ASP A 617 9.55 18.11 4.03
CA ASP A 617 9.71 16.66 3.93
C ASP A 617 8.63 16.06 3.04
N ILE A 618 9.00 15.65 1.83
CA ILE A 618 8.06 15.06 0.87
C ILE A 618 7.42 13.77 1.38
N THR A 619 8.03 13.07 2.34
CA THR A 619 7.45 11.86 2.91
C THR A 619 6.30 12.17 3.86
N ASP A 620 6.24 13.38 4.42
CA ASP A 620 5.11 13.81 5.25
C ASP A 620 3.80 13.99 4.45
N TYR A 621 3.90 14.17 3.13
CA TYR A 621 2.74 14.20 2.22
C TYR A 621 2.01 12.86 2.09
N TYR A 622 2.56 11.78 2.65
CA TYR A 622 1.85 10.51 2.88
C TYR A 622 1.12 10.49 4.23
N VAL A 623 1.51 11.34 5.19
CA VAL A 623 1.16 11.22 6.61
C VAL A 623 0.21 12.33 7.06
N SER A 624 0.64 13.59 6.98
CA SER A 624 -0.10 14.73 7.53
C SER A 624 -0.87 15.50 6.47
N GLY A 625 -1.79 16.34 6.89
CA GLY A 625 -2.60 17.19 6.00
C GLY A 625 -3.34 16.41 4.92
N ARG A 626 -3.50 17.01 3.77
CA ARG A 626 -4.06 16.36 2.58
C ARG A 626 -3.23 16.68 1.35
N SER A 627 -2.82 15.66 0.62
CA SER A 627 -2.08 15.77 -0.63
C SER A 627 -2.75 14.97 -1.74
N LEU A 628 -2.87 15.54 -2.90
CA LEU A 628 -3.45 14.93 -4.09
C LEU A 628 -2.47 15.12 -5.27
N PRO A 629 -1.81 14.04 -5.74
CA PRO A 629 -1.73 12.70 -5.13
C PRO A 629 -0.81 12.68 -3.90
N MET A 630 -0.74 11.54 -3.20
CA MET A 630 0.05 11.40 -1.97
C MET A 630 1.56 11.31 -2.23
N GLY A 631 2.36 11.74 -1.24
CA GLY A 631 3.81 11.57 -1.20
C GLY A 631 4.53 12.13 -2.41
N ARG A 632 5.45 11.36 -3.01
CA ARG A 632 6.20 11.76 -4.22
C ARG A 632 5.41 11.61 -5.52
N LEU A 633 4.23 10.99 -5.50
CA LEU A 633 3.39 10.90 -6.68
C LEU A 633 2.96 12.29 -7.15
N SER A 634 2.86 12.47 -8.46
CA SER A 634 2.34 13.68 -9.13
C SER A 634 1.36 13.28 -10.22
N TYR A 635 0.42 14.15 -10.54
CA TYR A 635 -0.40 13.99 -11.74
C TYR A 635 0.21 14.72 -12.92
N ARG A 636 0.10 14.09 -14.10
CA ARG A 636 0.54 14.67 -15.37
C ARG A 636 -0.63 15.31 -16.10
N TYR A 637 -0.46 16.56 -16.54
CA TYR A 637 -1.35 17.23 -17.46
C TYR A 637 -0.63 17.52 -18.77
N LEU A 638 -1.23 17.07 -19.88
CA LEU A 638 -0.79 17.31 -21.24
C LEU A 638 -1.87 18.11 -21.96
N GLY A 639 -1.61 19.38 -22.25
CA GLY A 639 -2.54 20.30 -22.88
C GLY A 639 -2.52 20.32 -24.41
#